data_f1e6d3af343dd8928d2cbadfc163378e
#
_entry.id   f1e6d3af343dd8928d2cbadfc163378e
#
_cell.length_a   1.000
_cell.length_b   1.000
_cell.length_c   1.000
_cell.angle_alpha   90.00
_cell.angle_beta   90.00
_cell.angle_gamma   90.00
#
_symmetry.space_group_name_H-M   'P 1'
#
loop_
_entity.id
_entity.type
_entity.pdbx_description
1 polymer ?
#
loop_
_entity_poly.entity_id
_entity_poly.type
_entity_poly.pdbx_seq_one_letter_code
_entity_poly.pdbx_strand_id
1 'polypeptide(L)'
;MYIFNTCPRDCYDTCSIVTRVRNGKLHTIEANDKQPFTKGFLCPKAQGLSQYVYSKQRVLYPMKRDGPKGKGKFKRVSWDQALQDIADQIRERSTKYGTDSVLQFDYAGTMGLIQREFPSRFFNAIGASRITHTICSRAGDKALGIVWGSSLGMLPEEIEQCRLIVVWGMNPAWSTPHGIDMIKKAQKRGAKIYVIDPIRTATAELGVHLQIKPMSDAAMALGCINHIIENRLYPEEFVKLNTTGFERLVEISRKYDLNAMARLTGLKTRDMEDFIADYVSLRPNCIMMGYGMQRHRNGGEMIRAIGILPALIGENRGFFYSTDIDDFDRAYLEGTTLTSRKKLQYNMVDIGRTLESGRIKMMFVYNSNPLATLPNQTLVRKGFARDDVFTVVHDLFMTDTADYADIVLPATSFFEHFDIHTSYMHQYLSLNEKAIEPLGEAKSNSDLFRALAGAMRLISRELFEEDEKIARTLISKSKVVEGTFEDLKKKGFLRMKVPNRNVYATPTKKIELFSSAAISEGLGGLPVHVDVEKKLPYQLLSPVHRLLVRSQYHQMHLEIQPVVYVNAKDAEDEEMENGGTVTLANEFGDWTVRVEISANVPRGVMVSYSVLWPKLSGGKNVNFLTTDFVQKYGGNSAFNSTFVRVA
;
A
#
# COMPACT_ATOMS: atom_id res chain seq x y z
N MET A 1 -18.51 29.27 4.34
CA MET A 1 -17.97 28.44 5.46
C MET A 1 -16.88 27.57 4.86
N TYR A 2 -15.76 27.42 5.56
CA TYR A 2 -14.70 26.47 5.19
C TYR A 2 -15.02 25.12 5.83
N ILE A 3 -14.87 24.04 5.07
CA ILE A 3 -15.10 22.67 5.50
C ILE A 3 -13.77 21.93 5.38
N PHE A 4 -13.37 21.24 6.43
CA PHE A 4 -12.13 20.46 6.43
C PHE A 4 -12.38 19.08 5.83
N ASN A 5 -11.59 18.74 4.83
CA ASN A 5 -11.57 17.42 4.24
C ASN A 5 -10.16 16.84 4.25
N THR A 6 -10.07 15.55 4.02
CA THR A 6 -8.80 14.83 3.93
C THR A 6 -8.82 13.90 2.73
N CYS A 7 -7.76 13.94 1.91
CA CYS A 7 -7.63 13.01 0.79
C CYS A 7 -7.54 11.57 1.30
N PRO A 8 -8.50 10.68 0.98
CA PRO A 8 -8.58 9.35 1.57
C PRO A 8 -7.75 8.30 0.84
N ARG A 9 -6.93 8.69 -0.12
CA ARG A 9 -6.23 7.75 -1.00
C ARG A 9 -5.09 7.04 -0.28
N ASP A 10 -4.79 5.83 -0.73
CA ASP A 10 -3.63 5.03 -0.29
C ASP A 10 -2.33 5.69 -0.79
N CYS A 11 -1.94 6.76 -0.11
CA CYS A 11 -0.84 7.65 -0.43
C CYS A 11 -0.15 8.09 0.86
N TYR A 12 1.16 8.26 0.82
CA TYR A 12 1.94 8.75 1.96
C TYR A 12 1.45 10.08 2.51
N ASP A 13 1.01 10.99 1.61
CA ASP A 13 0.82 12.39 1.96
C ASP A 13 -0.43 12.69 2.79
N THR A 14 -1.52 11.91 2.65
CA THR A 14 -2.80 12.11 3.37
C THR A 14 -3.16 13.61 3.47
N CYS A 15 -3.28 14.28 2.30
CA CYS A 15 -3.38 15.73 2.22
C CYS A 15 -4.62 16.28 2.94
N SER A 16 -4.42 17.27 3.80
CA SER A 16 -5.49 18.06 4.40
C SER A 16 -6.01 19.11 3.41
N ILE A 17 -7.32 19.18 3.25
CA ILE A 17 -8.02 19.96 2.24
C ILE A 17 -8.97 20.95 2.91
N VAL A 18 -9.10 22.12 2.34
CA VAL A 18 -10.14 23.09 2.68
C VAL A 18 -11.09 23.21 1.49
N THR A 19 -12.35 22.93 1.74
CA THR A 19 -13.41 22.95 0.73
C THR A 19 -14.39 24.10 0.99
N ARG A 20 -14.84 24.76 -0.07
CA ARG A 20 -16.00 25.68 -0.01
C ARG A 20 -17.14 25.10 -0.83
N VAL A 21 -18.34 25.22 -0.30
CA VAL A 21 -19.58 24.77 -0.94
C VAL A 21 -20.43 25.98 -1.29
N ARG A 22 -21.02 25.95 -2.49
CA ARG A 22 -21.99 26.96 -2.96
C ARG A 22 -23.18 26.23 -3.56
N ASN A 23 -24.38 26.58 -3.11
CA ASN A 23 -25.63 25.96 -3.56
C ASN A 23 -25.60 24.41 -3.47
N GLY A 24 -25.06 23.87 -2.36
CA GLY A 24 -24.98 22.43 -2.12
C GLY A 24 -23.94 21.69 -2.98
N LYS A 25 -23.10 22.39 -3.76
CA LYS A 25 -22.07 21.79 -4.63
C LYS A 25 -20.68 22.26 -4.25
N LEU A 26 -19.68 21.39 -4.45
CA LEU A 26 -18.27 21.74 -4.29
C LEU A 26 -17.93 22.91 -5.21
N HIS A 27 -17.36 23.97 -4.65
CA HIS A 27 -16.99 25.19 -5.37
C HIS A 27 -15.48 25.35 -5.50
N THR A 28 -14.74 25.32 -4.38
CA THR A 28 -13.27 25.28 -4.38
C THR A 28 -12.76 24.12 -3.52
N ILE A 29 -11.65 23.54 -3.94
CA ILE A 29 -10.92 22.45 -3.25
C ILE A 29 -9.48 22.89 -3.22
N GLU A 30 -8.97 23.24 -2.05
CA GLU A 30 -7.65 23.85 -1.86
C GLU A 30 -6.86 23.10 -0.79
N ALA A 31 -5.52 23.19 -0.83
CA ALA A 31 -4.70 22.67 0.25
C ALA A 31 -4.97 23.44 1.54
N ASN A 32 -4.92 22.78 2.69
CA ASN A 32 -4.98 23.44 3.97
C ASN A 32 -3.61 24.04 4.33
N ASP A 33 -3.44 25.34 4.10
CA ASP A 33 -2.19 26.06 4.34
C ASP A 33 -1.73 26.04 5.81
N LYS A 34 -2.65 25.77 6.74
CA LYS A 34 -2.35 25.68 8.18
C LYS A 34 -1.79 24.33 8.59
N GLN A 35 -2.04 23.29 7.80
CA GLN A 35 -1.52 21.95 8.08
C GLN A 35 -0.05 21.88 7.65
N PRO A 36 0.90 21.62 8.58
CA PRO A 36 2.33 21.85 8.33
C PRO A 36 2.95 21.04 7.21
N PHE A 37 2.41 19.85 6.91
CA PHE A 37 2.92 18.99 5.85
C PHE A 37 2.28 19.26 4.49
N THR A 38 0.94 19.44 4.44
CA THR A 38 0.19 19.64 3.18
C THR A 38 0.33 21.04 2.61
N LYS A 39 0.66 22.03 3.45
CA LYS A 39 0.67 23.46 3.09
C LYS A 39 1.21 23.74 1.69
N GLY A 40 0.53 24.62 0.98
CA GLY A 40 0.99 25.21 -0.27
C GLY A 40 0.43 24.60 -1.54
N PHE A 41 0.13 23.28 -1.60
CA PHE A 41 -0.39 22.69 -2.82
C PHE A 41 -1.13 21.36 -2.62
N LEU A 42 -1.94 21.00 -3.60
CA LEU A 42 -2.47 19.65 -3.80
C LEU A 42 -1.76 19.01 -5.01
N CYS A 43 -1.48 17.72 -4.92
CA CYS A 43 -0.81 16.99 -5.98
C CYS A 43 -1.67 16.92 -7.27
N PRO A 44 -1.08 16.65 -8.46
CA PRO A 44 -1.82 16.55 -9.71
C PRO A 44 -3.00 15.57 -9.69
N LYS A 45 -2.92 14.48 -8.90
CA LYS A 45 -4.01 13.51 -8.73
C LYS A 45 -5.25 14.13 -8.07
N ALA A 46 -5.08 15.17 -7.26
CA ALA A 46 -6.17 15.86 -6.56
C ALA A 46 -6.83 16.97 -7.40
N GLN A 47 -6.25 17.38 -8.52
CA GLN A 47 -6.82 18.46 -9.36
C GLN A 47 -8.17 18.06 -9.98
N GLY A 48 -8.43 16.77 -10.18
CA GLY A 48 -9.68 16.24 -10.74
C GLY A 48 -10.76 15.86 -9.71
N LEU A 49 -10.61 16.17 -8.42
CA LEU A 49 -11.51 15.69 -7.37
C LEU A 49 -12.99 16.09 -7.57
N SER A 50 -13.27 17.31 -8.03
CA SER A 50 -14.64 17.73 -8.35
C SER A 50 -15.22 16.90 -9.50
N GLN A 51 -14.46 16.68 -10.58
CA GLN A 51 -14.89 15.85 -11.71
C GLN A 51 -15.10 14.39 -11.27
N TYR A 52 -14.28 13.89 -10.35
CA TYR A 52 -14.44 12.57 -9.76
C TYR A 52 -15.77 12.43 -9.02
N VAL A 53 -16.13 13.41 -8.20
CA VAL A 53 -17.37 13.41 -7.41
C VAL A 53 -18.60 13.48 -8.31
N TYR A 54 -18.60 14.39 -9.29
CA TYR A 54 -19.74 14.62 -10.19
C TYR A 54 -19.66 13.83 -11.51
N SER A 55 -18.84 12.80 -11.57
CA SER A 55 -18.73 11.95 -12.75
C SER A 55 -20.07 11.31 -13.11
N LYS A 56 -20.44 11.35 -14.37
CA LYS A 56 -21.63 10.66 -14.90
C LYS A 56 -21.55 9.13 -14.80
N GLN A 57 -20.36 8.59 -14.53
CA GLN A 57 -20.13 7.15 -14.37
C GLN A 57 -20.36 6.67 -12.93
N ARG A 58 -20.75 7.58 -11.99
CA ARG A 58 -21.06 7.22 -10.60
C ARG A 58 -22.24 6.25 -10.54
N VAL A 59 -22.10 5.23 -9.71
CA VAL A 59 -23.23 4.41 -9.27
C VAL A 59 -24.06 5.25 -8.31
N LEU A 60 -25.32 5.50 -8.64
CA LEU A 60 -26.20 6.39 -7.89
C LEU A 60 -27.35 5.65 -7.18
N TYR A 61 -27.59 4.40 -7.53
CA TYR A 61 -28.72 3.61 -7.03
C TYR A 61 -28.29 2.17 -6.81
N PRO A 62 -28.91 1.42 -5.88
CA PRO A 62 -28.72 -0.01 -5.75
C PRO A 62 -29.14 -0.74 -7.04
N MET A 63 -28.36 -1.73 -7.43
CA MET A 63 -28.60 -2.49 -8.65
C MET A 63 -28.44 -3.99 -8.38
N LYS A 64 -29.30 -4.79 -8.98
CA LYS A 64 -29.24 -6.26 -8.96
C LYS A 64 -28.91 -6.78 -10.35
N ARG A 65 -28.05 -7.78 -10.41
CA ARG A 65 -27.63 -8.42 -11.66
C ARG A 65 -28.82 -8.96 -12.46
N ASP A 66 -28.79 -8.74 -13.78
CA ASP A 66 -29.80 -9.16 -14.74
C ASP A 66 -29.14 -9.84 -15.95
N GLY A 67 -28.60 -11.03 -15.71
CA GLY A 67 -27.86 -11.83 -16.70
C GLY A 67 -26.66 -12.56 -16.10
N PRO A 68 -25.79 -13.14 -16.95
CA PRO A 68 -24.58 -13.85 -16.49
C PRO A 68 -23.57 -12.91 -15.80
N LYS A 69 -22.81 -13.44 -14.83
CA LYS A 69 -21.71 -12.71 -14.18
C LYS A 69 -20.67 -12.25 -15.20
N GLY A 70 -20.07 -11.08 -14.95
CA GLY A 70 -19.05 -10.49 -15.81
C GLY A 70 -19.56 -9.80 -17.07
N LYS A 71 -20.89 -9.75 -17.29
CA LYS A 71 -21.49 -9.06 -18.46
C LYS A 71 -21.92 -7.61 -18.16
N GLY A 72 -21.82 -7.16 -16.91
CA GLY A 72 -22.16 -5.80 -16.52
C GLY A 72 -23.62 -5.40 -16.73
N LYS A 73 -24.54 -6.37 -16.79
CA LYS A 73 -25.98 -6.12 -16.96
C LYS A 73 -26.68 -6.10 -15.61
N PHE A 74 -27.28 -4.96 -15.28
CA PHE A 74 -27.94 -4.72 -14.01
C PHE A 74 -29.27 -4.01 -14.20
N LYS A 75 -30.20 -4.21 -13.25
CA LYS A 75 -31.44 -3.44 -13.10
C LYS A 75 -31.46 -2.77 -11.75
N ARG A 76 -32.00 -1.54 -11.69
CA ARG A 76 -32.20 -0.79 -10.44
C ARG A 76 -33.17 -1.54 -9.52
N VAL A 77 -32.87 -1.53 -8.22
CA VAL A 77 -33.73 -2.03 -7.15
C VAL A 77 -33.80 -0.96 -6.03
N SER A 78 -34.75 -1.10 -5.11
CA SER A 78 -34.76 -0.23 -3.91
C SER A 78 -33.71 -0.68 -2.89
N TRP A 79 -33.34 0.21 -1.97
CA TRP A 79 -32.49 -0.14 -0.84
C TRP A 79 -33.10 -1.25 0.01
N ASP A 80 -34.40 -1.21 0.30
CA ASP A 80 -35.06 -2.24 1.10
C ASP A 80 -34.96 -3.61 0.44
N GLN A 81 -35.19 -3.68 -0.87
CA GLN A 81 -35.02 -4.94 -1.62
C GLN A 81 -33.58 -5.42 -1.60
N ALA A 82 -32.60 -4.53 -1.83
CA ALA A 82 -31.19 -4.91 -1.83
C ALA A 82 -30.72 -5.39 -0.46
N LEU A 83 -31.08 -4.70 0.61
CA LEU A 83 -30.73 -5.07 1.98
C LEU A 83 -31.38 -6.39 2.39
N GLN A 84 -32.66 -6.60 2.04
CA GLN A 84 -33.36 -7.84 2.30
C GLN A 84 -32.72 -9.02 1.55
N ASP A 85 -32.45 -8.87 0.26
CA ASP A 85 -31.78 -9.89 -0.56
C ASP A 85 -30.43 -10.27 0.03
N ILE A 86 -29.61 -9.28 0.45
CA ILE A 86 -28.30 -9.51 1.07
C ILE A 86 -28.45 -10.24 2.41
N ALA A 87 -29.38 -9.79 3.27
CA ALA A 87 -29.62 -10.39 4.57
C ALA A 87 -30.07 -11.86 4.43
N ASP A 88 -30.93 -12.17 3.48
CA ASP A 88 -31.41 -13.53 3.20
C ASP A 88 -30.27 -14.43 2.68
N GLN A 89 -29.43 -13.89 1.80
CA GLN A 89 -28.25 -14.60 1.31
C GLN A 89 -27.21 -14.87 2.41
N ILE A 90 -27.01 -13.95 3.35
CA ILE A 90 -26.17 -14.20 4.53
C ILE A 90 -26.75 -15.32 5.38
N ARG A 91 -28.05 -15.28 5.70
CA ARG A 91 -28.72 -16.31 6.52
C ARG A 91 -28.65 -17.69 5.87
N GLU A 92 -29.04 -17.76 4.58
CA GLU A 92 -29.03 -19.02 3.81
C GLU A 92 -27.66 -19.68 3.81
N ARG A 93 -26.61 -18.90 3.43
CA ARG A 93 -25.25 -19.44 3.32
C ARG A 93 -24.64 -19.76 4.68
N SER A 94 -24.88 -18.90 5.67
CA SER A 94 -24.41 -19.16 7.03
C SER A 94 -25.03 -20.42 7.62
N THR A 95 -26.31 -20.68 7.36
CA THR A 95 -26.99 -21.89 7.82
C THR A 95 -26.49 -23.14 7.08
N LYS A 96 -26.29 -23.04 5.77
CA LYS A 96 -25.92 -24.19 4.94
C LYS A 96 -24.44 -24.55 4.98
N TYR A 97 -23.57 -23.54 5.08
CA TYR A 97 -22.11 -23.70 4.87
C TYR A 97 -21.28 -23.20 6.07
N GLY A 98 -21.90 -22.61 7.08
CA GLY A 98 -21.21 -21.95 8.20
C GLY A 98 -20.97 -20.45 7.93
N THR A 99 -20.87 -19.68 9.02
CA THR A 99 -20.69 -18.21 8.95
C THR A 99 -19.39 -17.79 8.29
N ASP A 100 -18.34 -18.61 8.37
CA ASP A 100 -17.03 -18.42 7.76
C ASP A 100 -17.01 -18.60 6.23
N SER A 101 -18.12 -19.11 5.65
CA SER A 101 -18.32 -19.11 4.18
C SER A 101 -18.66 -17.71 3.61
N VAL A 102 -18.99 -16.75 4.48
CA VAL A 102 -19.17 -15.33 4.17
C VAL A 102 -17.84 -14.61 4.37
N LEU A 103 -17.34 -13.95 3.34
CA LEU A 103 -16.04 -13.26 3.37
C LEU A 103 -16.21 -11.74 3.34
N GLN A 104 -15.69 -11.08 4.37
CA GLN A 104 -15.39 -9.64 4.34
C GLN A 104 -14.18 -9.40 3.45
N PHE A 105 -14.37 -8.67 2.35
CA PHE A 105 -13.31 -8.33 1.41
C PHE A 105 -13.19 -6.81 1.27
N ASP A 106 -12.17 -6.24 1.87
CA ASP A 106 -11.90 -4.81 1.82
C ASP A 106 -10.42 -4.52 1.60
N TYR A 107 -10.11 -3.28 1.22
CA TYR A 107 -8.74 -2.80 1.17
C TYR A 107 -8.67 -1.27 1.31
N ALA A 108 -7.67 -0.65 0.67
CA ALA A 108 -7.29 0.74 0.80
C ALA A 108 -8.00 1.70 -0.19
N GLY A 109 -9.23 1.43 -0.57
CA GLY A 109 -10.05 2.35 -1.37
C GLY A 109 -10.34 3.66 -0.63
N THR A 110 -10.41 3.60 0.71
CA THR A 110 -10.26 4.74 1.62
C THR A 110 -9.29 4.42 2.74
N MET A 111 -8.56 5.41 3.21
CA MET A 111 -7.66 5.32 4.37
C MET A 111 -8.26 5.96 5.63
N GLY A 112 -9.50 6.44 5.56
CA GLY A 112 -10.22 6.94 6.71
C GLY A 112 -10.51 5.83 7.73
N LEU A 113 -10.28 6.12 9.00
CA LEU A 113 -10.32 5.09 10.06
C LEU A 113 -11.72 4.50 10.24
N ILE A 114 -12.76 5.35 10.20
CA ILE A 114 -14.14 4.92 10.46
C ILE A 114 -14.69 4.19 9.24
N GLN A 115 -14.61 4.80 8.06
CA GLN A 115 -15.19 4.22 6.85
C GLN A 115 -14.46 2.94 6.39
N ARG A 116 -13.24 2.72 6.87
CA ARG A 116 -12.49 1.51 6.59
C ARG A 116 -12.78 0.40 7.59
N GLU A 117 -12.78 0.70 8.90
CA GLU A 117 -12.76 -0.32 9.95
C GLU A 117 -14.14 -0.59 10.59
N PHE A 118 -15.05 0.41 10.62
CA PHE A 118 -16.39 0.23 11.18
C PHE A 118 -17.17 -0.96 10.59
N PRO A 119 -17.10 -1.25 9.27
CA PRO A 119 -17.77 -2.41 8.70
C PRO A 119 -17.40 -3.73 9.37
N SER A 120 -16.19 -3.86 9.91
CA SER A 120 -15.75 -5.05 10.63
C SER A 120 -16.64 -5.40 11.83
N ARG A 121 -17.31 -4.41 12.44
CA ARG A 121 -18.30 -4.65 13.51
C ARG A 121 -19.42 -5.58 13.07
N PHE A 122 -19.97 -5.31 11.88
CA PHE A 122 -21.01 -6.14 11.29
C PHE A 122 -20.53 -7.57 11.03
N PHE A 123 -19.37 -7.70 10.37
CA PHE A 123 -18.80 -9.01 10.06
C PHE A 123 -18.35 -9.77 11.31
N ASN A 124 -17.95 -9.07 12.37
CA ASN A 124 -17.69 -9.65 13.67
C ASN A 124 -18.99 -10.21 14.28
N ALA A 125 -20.07 -9.44 14.27
CA ALA A 125 -21.35 -9.83 14.84
C ALA A 125 -21.95 -11.08 14.18
N ILE A 126 -21.76 -11.24 12.86
CA ILE A 126 -22.25 -12.42 12.13
C ILE A 126 -21.27 -13.59 12.08
N GLY A 127 -20.02 -13.42 12.60
CA GLY A 127 -18.99 -14.48 12.61
C GLY A 127 -18.38 -14.78 11.23
N ALA A 128 -18.35 -13.81 10.31
CA ALA A 128 -17.80 -13.95 8.97
C ALA A 128 -16.28 -14.09 8.98
N SER A 129 -15.70 -14.71 7.95
CA SER A 129 -14.28 -14.70 7.65
C SER A 129 -13.84 -13.33 7.12
N ARG A 130 -12.53 -13.07 7.14
CA ARG A 130 -11.97 -11.82 6.59
C ARG A 130 -10.73 -12.04 5.75
N ILE A 131 -10.45 -11.08 4.87
CA ILE A 131 -9.19 -11.00 4.15
C ILE A 131 -8.09 -10.39 5.04
N THR A 132 -6.84 -10.79 4.86
CA THR A 132 -5.67 -10.12 5.43
C THR A 132 -5.05 -9.18 4.39
N HIS A 133 -4.77 -7.94 4.79
CA HIS A 133 -4.23 -6.89 3.91
C HIS A 133 -2.72 -7.10 3.68
N THR A 134 -2.33 -7.84 2.66
CA THR A 134 -0.96 -8.34 2.44
C THR A 134 -0.32 -7.93 1.12
N ILE A 135 -0.93 -7.04 0.35
CA ILE A 135 -0.37 -6.60 -0.94
C ILE A 135 0.41 -5.26 -0.88
N CYS A 136 0.61 -4.68 0.30
CA CYS A 136 1.29 -3.40 0.48
C CYS A 136 2.60 -3.52 1.29
N SER A 137 2.61 -3.16 2.58
CA SER A 137 3.80 -2.89 3.39
C SER A 137 4.27 -4.02 4.31
N ARG A 138 3.51 -5.09 4.44
CA ARG A 138 3.67 -6.12 5.49
C ARG A 138 5.07 -6.75 5.58
N ALA A 139 5.76 -6.94 4.46
CA ALA A 139 7.10 -7.55 4.50
C ALA A 139 8.13 -6.60 5.13
N GLY A 140 8.08 -5.32 4.81
CA GLY A 140 8.96 -4.32 5.40
C GLY A 140 8.63 -4.03 6.86
N ASP A 141 7.34 -3.92 7.22
CA ASP A 141 6.91 -3.75 8.61
C ASP A 141 7.43 -4.92 9.47
N LYS A 142 7.29 -6.16 8.99
CA LYS A 142 7.82 -7.33 9.68
C LYS A 142 9.35 -7.30 9.78
N ALA A 143 10.04 -6.94 8.70
CA ALA A 143 11.51 -6.87 8.66
C ALA A 143 12.07 -5.82 9.63
N LEU A 144 11.52 -4.60 9.61
CA LEU A 144 11.92 -3.52 10.53
C LEU A 144 11.47 -3.82 11.97
N GLY A 145 10.32 -4.46 12.14
CA GLY A 145 9.86 -4.96 13.43
C GLY A 145 10.83 -5.95 14.08
N ILE A 146 11.47 -6.81 13.29
CA ILE A 146 12.52 -7.73 13.77
C ILE A 146 13.76 -6.95 14.25
N VAL A 147 14.22 -5.96 13.48
CA VAL A 147 15.45 -5.21 13.80
C VAL A 147 15.23 -4.18 14.90
N TRP A 148 14.17 -3.38 14.78
CA TRP A 148 13.94 -2.17 15.57
C TRP A 148 12.75 -2.25 16.55
N GLY A 149 11.96 -3.32 16.47
CA GLY A 149 10.70 -3.46 17.20
C GLY A 149 9.50 -2.72 16.58
N SER A 150 9.72 -1.88 15.57
CA SER A 150 8.67 -1.20 14.80
C SER A 150 9.25 -0.62 13.50
N SER A 151 8.38 -0.23 12.56
CA SER A 151 8.77 0.46 11.32
C SER A 151 8.87 1.99 11.45
N LEU A 152 8.62 2.55 12.64
CA LEU A 152 8.76 3.97 12.91
C LEU A 152 10.23 4.41 12.79
N GLY A 153 10.51 5.30 11.85
CA GLY A 153 11.81 5.91 11.61
C GLY A 153 11.81 7.42 11.85
N MET A 154 12.47 8.16 10.95
CA MET A 154 12.52 9.62 10.96
C MET A 154 11.21 10.25 10.53
N LEU A 155 10.93 11.45 11.03
CA LEU A 155 9.82 12.29 10.60
C LEU A 155 10.23 13.22 9.44
N PRO A 156 9.28 13.77 8.68
CA PRO A 156 9.57 14.69 7.58
C PRO A 156 10.46 15.86 7.97
N GLU A 157 10.23 16.46 9.13
CA GLU A 157 10.99 17.60 9.64
C GLU A 157 12.46 17.24 9.94
N GLU A 158 12.74 16.01 10.34
CA GLU A 158 14.09 15.49 10.59
C GLU A 158 14.80 15.16 9.28
N ILE A 159 14.07 14.56 8.31
CA ILE A 159 14.61 14.24 6.97
C ILE A 159 15.04 15.53 6.25
N GLU A 160 14.27 16.60 6.39
CA GLU A 160 14.67 17.93 5.87
C GLU A 160 16.03 18.43 6.40
N GLN A 161 16.47 17.99 7.57
CA GLN A 161 17.75 18.40 8.19
C GLN A 161 18.91 17.46 7.85
N CYS A 162 18.66 16.35 7.15
CA CYS A 162 19.70 15.39 6.79
C CYS A 162 20.74 15.99 5.85
N ARG A 163 22.00 15.61 6.02
CA ARG A 163 23.11 15.93 5.11
C ARG A 163 23.25 14.93 3.97
N LEU A 164 22.65 13.74 4.15
CA LEU A 164 22.53 12.71 3.12
C LEU A 164 21.12 12.11 3.17
N ILE A 165 20.48 12.01 2.02
CA ILE A 165 19.23 11.28 1.85
C ILE A 165 19.45 10.20 0.80
N VAL A 166 19.21 8.94 1.19
CA VAL A 166 19.25 7.78 0.30
C VAL A 166 17.81 7.38 -0.01
N VAL A 167 17.36 7.57 -1.24
CA VAL A 167 16.05 7.13 -1.71
C VAL A 167 16.22 5.74 -2.33
N TRP A 168 15.77 4.70 -1.62
CA TRP A 168 16.01 3.31 -2.01
C TRP A 168 14.73 2.61 -2.40
N GLY A 169 14.60 2.23 -3.68
CA GLY A 169 13.41 1.56 -4.25
C GLY A 169 12.11 2.33 -4.09
N MET A 170 12.19 3.66 -4.10
CA MET A 170 11.08 4.60 -3.95
C MET A 170 11.13 5.67 -5.03
N ASN A 171 9.96 6.10 -5.52
CA ASN A 171 9.84 7.22 -6.43
C ASN A 171 8.98 8.34 -5.81
N PRO A 172 9.50 9.15 -4.86
CA PRO A 172 8.77 10.23 -4.21
C PRO A 172 8.15 11.23 -5.19
N ALA A 173 8.79 11.48 -6.33
CA ALA A 173 8.25 12.38 -7.35
C ALA A 173 6.82 12.01 -7.81
N TRP A 174 6.45 10.72 -7.73
CA TRP A 174 5.12 10.23 -8.12
C TRP A 174 4.31 9.67 -6.97
N SER A 175 4.95 9.10 -5.95
CA SER A 175 4.27 8.43 -4.84
C SER A 175 4.00 9.32 -3.63
N THR A 176 4.81 10.38 -3.42
CA THR A 176 4.65 11.35 -2.34
C THR A 176 5.12 12.75 -2.78
N PRO A 177 4.27 13.51 -3.50
CA PRO A 177 4.66 14.84 -4.01
C PRO A 177 5.08 15.84 -2.93
N HIS A 178 4.57 15.73 -1.69
CA HIS A 178 5.04 16.54 -0.57
C HIS A 178 6.38 16.04 -0.03
N GLY A 179 6.64 14.74 -0.08
CA GLY A 179 7.92 14.15 0.27
C GLY A 179 9.05 14.58 -0.67
N ILE A 180 8.77 14.77 -1.98
CA ILE A 180 9.77 15.28 -2.91
C ILE A 180 10.14 16.74 -2.62
N ASP A 181 9.20 17.56 -2.16
CA ASP A 181 9.47 18.94 -1.75
C ASP A 181 10.41 18.99 -0.53
N MET A 182 10.21 18.09 0.43
CA MET A 182 11.10 17.90 1.58
C MET A 182 12.54 17.55 1.14
N ILE A 183 12.72 16.59 0.23
CA ILE A 183 14.03 16.22 -0.31
C ILE A 183 14.70 17.42 -1.01
N LYS A 184 13.95 18.18 -1.82
CA LYS A 184 14.45 19.37 -2.49
C LYS A 184 14.87 20.47 -1.51
N LYS A 185 14.18 20.62 -0.38
CA LYS A 185 14.57 21.57 0.67
C LYS A 185 15.88 21.15 1.34
N ALA A 186 16.05 19.87 1.66
CA ALA A 186 17.32 19.35 2.17
C ALA A 186 18.46 19.57 1.14
N GLN A 187 18.23 19.29 -0.13
CA GLN A 187 19.18 19.50 -1.21
C GLN A 187 19.61 20.98 -1.34
N LYS A 188 18.67 21.91 -1.22
CA LYS A 188 18.98 23.36 -1.19
C LYS A 188 19.86 23.79 -0.02
N ARG A 189 19.89 23.00 1.07
CA ARG A 189 20.78 23.19 2.22
C ARG A 189 22.12 22.46 2.04
N GLY A 190 22.38 21.84 0.91
CA GLY A 190 23.60 21.12 0.62
C GLY A 190 23.56 19.61 0.90
N ALA A 191 22.40 19.03 1.17
CA ALA A 191 22.29 17.59 1.31
C ALA A 191 22.63 16.87 0.00
N LYS A 192 23.44 15.81 0.11
CA LYS A 192 23.71 14.89 -0.99
C LYS A 192 22.56 13.89 -1.12
N ILE A 193 22.15 13.59 -2.35
CA ILE A 193 21.04 12.68 -2.63
C ILE A 193 21.59 11.48 -3.40
N TYR A 194 21.31 10.27 -2.92
CA TYR A 194 21.48 9.02 -3.68
C TYR A 194 20.11 8.43 -3.98
N VAL A 195 19.94 7.91 -5.19
CA VAL A 195 18.74 7.18 -5.60
C VAL A 195 19.18 5.78 -6.04
N ILE A 196 18.75 4.77 -5.28
CA ILE A 196 19.06 3.36 -5.56
C ILE A 196 17.78 2.72 -6.09
N ASP A 197 17.76 2.45 -7.40
CA ASP A 197 16.58 1.91 -8.08
C ASP A 197 17.00 1.21 -9.38
N PRO A 198 16.43 0.07 -9.75
CA PRO A 198 16.70 -0.58 -11.03
C PRO A 198 16.27 0.26 -12.25
N ILE A 199 15.34 1.19 -12.07
CA ILE A 199 14.81 2.06 -13.12
C ILE A 199 15.29 3.48 -12.87
N ARG A 200 15.67 4.21 -13.92
CA ARG A 200 15.92 5.65 -13.81
C ARG A 200 14.57 6.38 -13.70
N THR A 201 14.11 6.54 -12.47
CA THR A 201 12.83 7.20 -12.15
C THR A 201 12.96 8.73 -12.21
N ALA A 202 11.82 9.44 -12.17
CA ALA A 202 11.84 10.92 -12.07
C ALA A 202 12.56 11.43 -10.79
N THR A 203 12.63 10.62 -9.75
CA THR A 203 13.38 10.95 -8.53
C THR A 203 14.89 10.86 -8.74
N ALA A 204 15.37 10.02 -9.67
CA ALA A 204 16.78 9.87 -9.97
C ALA A 204 17.44 11.15 -10.49
N GLU A 205 16.65 12.09 -11.02
CA GLU A 205 17.13 13.41 -11.45
C GLU A 205 17.61 14.32 -10.30
N LEU A 206 17.32 13.96 -9.05
CA LEU A 206 17.72 14.75 -7.88
C LEU A 206 19.15 14.47 -7.40
N GLY A 207 19.78 13.39 -7.83
CA GLY A 207 21.09 13.04 -7.28
C GLY A 207 21.82 11.92 -8.03
N VAL A 208 22.71 11.26 -7.33
CA VAL A 208 23.49 10.14 -7.87
C VAL A 208 22.58 8.91 -7.97
N HIS A 209 22.37 8.42 -9.19
CA HIS A 209 21.60 7.20 -9.44
C HIS A 209 22.50 5.98 -9.44
N LEU A 210 22.28 5.07 -8.50
CA LEU A 210 22.87 3.75 -8.46
C LEU A 210 21.86 2.74 -9.03
N GLN A 211 22.03 2.39 -10.30
CA GLN A 211 21.13 1.49 -11.02
C GLN A 211 21.49 0.03 -10.74
N ILE A 212 20.89 -0.56 -9.72
CA ILE A 212 21.13 -1.95 -9.34
C ILE A 212 20.26 -2.94 -10.12
N LYS A 213 20.71 -4.19 -10.21
CA LYS A 213 19.84 -5.27 -10.70
C LYS A 213 18.66 -5.47 -9.75
N PRO A 214 17.43 -5.66 -10.25
CA PRO A 214 16.30 -5.98 -9.37
C PRO A 214 16.60 -7.17 -8.45
N MET A 215 16.11 -7.15 -7.20
CA MET A 215 16.28 -8.17 -6.17
C MET A 215 17.71 -8.28 -5.57
N SER A 216 18.63 -7.43 -5.93
CA SER A 216 19.99 -7.44 -5.39
C SER A 216 20.23 -6.50 -4.20
N ASP A 217 19.17 -5.85 -3.70
CA ASP A 217 19.24 -4.84 -2.63
C ASP A 217 19.83 -5.40 -1.32
N ALA A 218 19.49 -6.64 -0.94
CA ALA A 218 20.10 -7.29 0.23
C ALA A 218 21.59 -7.51 0.04
N ALA A 219 22.03 -7.88 -1.17
CA ALA A 219 23.44 -8.03 -1.49
C ALA A 219 24.18 -6.70 -1.32
N MET A 220 23.64 -5.61 -1.89
CA MET A 220 24.24 -4.27 -1.72
C MET A 220 24.35 -3.88 -0.24
N ALA A 221 23.26 -4.03 0.53
CA ALA A 221 23.26 -3.68 1.94
C ALA A 221 24.25 -4.51 2.75
N LEU A 222 24.35 -5.82 2.50
CA LEU A 222 25.29 -6.72 3.17
C LEU A 222 26.74 -6.40 2.79
N GLY A 223 27.00 -5.97 1.56
CA GLY A 223 28.30 -5.48 1.15
C GLY A 223 28.71 -4.19 1.86
N CYS A 224 27.79 -3.25 1.99
CA CYS A 224 27.99 -2.04 2.80
C CYS A 224 28.29 -2.41 4.25
N ILE A 225 27.53 -3.34 4.84
CA ILE A 225 27.74 -3.86 6.20
C ILE A 225 29.16 -4.45 6.34
N ASN A 226 29.58 -5.32 5.41
CA ASN A 226 30.91 -5.91 5.42
C ASN A 226 32.01 -4.85 5.36
N HIS A 227 31.92 -3.92 4.41
CA HIS A 227 32.91 -2.85 4.26
C HIS A 227 33.02 -1.95 5.51
N ILE A 228 31.87 -1.58 6.11
CA ILE A 228 31.83 -0.79 7.35
C ILE A 228 32.51 -1.55 8.50
N ILE A 229 32.27 -2.85 8.63
CA ILE A 229 32.81 -3.69 9.69
C ILE A 229 34.35 -3.90 9.49
N GLU A 230 34.79 -4.30 8.31
CA GLU A 230 36.21 -4.59 8.03
C GLU A 230 37.09 -3.37 8.18
N ASN A 231 36.58 -2.19 7.80
CA ASN A 231 37.31 -0.93 7.93
C ASN A 231 37.05 -0.20 9.27
N ARG A 232 36.34 -0.85 10.21
CA ARG A 232 36.02 -0.28 11.55
C ARG A 232 35.34 1.10 11.47
N LEU A 233 34.47 1.32 10.48
CA LEU A 233 33.78 2.58 10.25
C LEU A 233 32.49 2.72 11.09
N TYR A 234 32.38 1.98 12.18
CA TYR A 234 31.22 2.00 13.08
C TYR A 234 31.60 2.51 14.48
N PRO A 235 30.69 3.17 15.21
CA PRO A 235 30.92 3.60 16.59
C PRO A 235 30.81 2.41 17.54
N GLU A 236 31.96 1.85 17.97
CA GLU A 236 32.05 0.61 18.76
C GLU A 236 31.18 0.67 20.03
N GLU A 237 31.20 1.80 20.75
CA GLU A 237 30.44 1.97 21.97
C GLU A 237 28.92 1.90 21.73
N PHE A 238 28.43 2.58 20.67
CA PHE A 238 27.02 2.55 20.32
C PHE A 238 26.55 1.12 19.96
N VAL A 239 27.33 0.43 19.12
CA VAL A 239 27.03 -0.95 18.68
C VAL A 239 26.98 -1.88 19.90
N LYS A 240 27.96 -1.81 20.78
CA LYS A 240 28.03 -2.63 22.00
C LYS A 240 26.87 -2.39 22.95
N LEU A 241 26.49 -1.14 23.17
CA LEU A 241 25.45 -0.78 24.13
C LEU A 241 24.03 -1.01 23.60
N ASN A 242 23.78 -0.71 22.30
CA ASN A 242 22.42 -0.63 21.76
C ASN A 242 22.03 -1.80 20.88
N THR A 243 22.96 -2.69 20.49
CA THR A 243 22.64 -3.79 19.57
C THR A 243 22.89 -5.16 20.20
N THR A 244 22.39 -6.20 19.56
CA THR A 244 22.69 -7.60 19.86
C THR A 244 23.00 -8.37 18.58
N GLY A 245 23.87 -9.39 18.66
CA GLY A 245 24.20 -10.29 17.55
C GLY A 245 25.23 -9.75 16.56
N PHE A 246 26.04 -8.77 16.99
CA PHE A 246 27.05 -8.15 16.14
C PHE A 246 28.09 -9.18 15.63
N GLU A 247 28.57 -10.09 16.48
CA GLU A 247 29.55 -11.12 16.11
C GLU A 247 29.01 -12.06 15.01
N ARG A 248 27.71 -12.39 15.08
CA ARG A 248 27.02 -13.19 14.05
C ARG A 248 26.92 -12.41 12.72
N LEU A 249 26.67 -11.10 12.81
CA LEU A 249 26.63 -10.25 11.63
C LEU A 249 28.02 -10.15 10.98
N VAL A 250 29.10 -10.02 11.77
CA VAL A 250 30.48 -10.05 11.29
C VAL A 250 30.77 -11.34 10.51
N GLU A 251 30.36 -12.49 11.05
CA GLU A 251 30.57 -13.79 10.42
C GLU A 251 29.89 -13.89 9.04
N ILE A 252 28.57 -13.52 8.97
CA ILE A 252 27.83 -13.64 7.71
C ILE A 252 28.28 -12.61 6.67
N SER A 253 28.63 -11.39 7.09
CA SER A 253 28.99 -10.30 6.20
C SER A 253 30.25 -10.59 5.37
N ARG A 254 31.16 -11.40 5.87
CA ARG A 254 32.41 -11.79 5.17
C ARG A 254 32.19 -12.41 3.78
N LYS A 255 30.99 -12.92 3.50
CA LYS A 255 30.61 -13.46 2.18
C LYS A 255 30.30 -12.39 1.16
N TYR A 256 30.19 -11.15 1.59
CA TYR A 256 29.65 -10.03 0.81
C TYR A 256 30.67 -8.90 0.64
N ASP A 257 31.90 -9.27 0.22
CA ASP A 257 32.93 -8.27 -0.15
C ASP A 257 32.47 -7.41 -1.35
N LEU A 258 33.10 -6.25 -1.55
CA LEU A 258 32.72 -5.32 -2.62
C LEU A 258 32.75 -5.92 -4.03
N ASN A 259 33.66 -6.84 -4.31
CA ASN A 259 33.74 -7.49 -5.62
C ASN A 259 32.59 -8.48 -5.82
N ALA A 260 32.24 -9.24 -4.78
CA ALA A 260 31.03 -10.07 -4.82
C ALA A 260 29.78 -9.21 -5.02
N MET A 261 29.70 -8.05 -4.37
CA MET A 261 28.57 -7.11 -4.52
C MET A 261 28.49 -6.51 -5.92
N ALA A 262 29.61 -6.10 -6.48
CA ALA A 262 29.69 -5.59 -7.85
C ALA A 262 29.10 -6.61 -8.86
N ARG A 263 29.44 -7.90 -8.72
CA ARG A 263 28.88 -8.97 -9.57
C ARG A 263 27.36 -9.14 -9.38
N LEU A 264 26.89 -9.14 -8.13
CA LEU A 264 25.48 -9.36 -7.80
C LEU A 264 24.60 -8.18 -8.17
N THR A 265 25.03 -6.97 -7.82
CA THR A 265 24.26 -5.74 -8.04
C THR A 265 24.40 -5.16 -9.45
N GLY A 266 25.51 -5.46 -10.14
CA GLY A 266 25.87 -4.85 -11.42
C GLY A 266 26.42 -3.42 -11.29
N LEU A 267 26.69 -2.95 -10.07
CA LEU A 267 27.33 -1.66 -9.82
C LEU A 267 28.86 -1.78 -9.96
N LYS A 268 29.53 -0.65 -10.16
CA LYS A 268 31.00 -0.59 -10.08
C LYS A 268 31.42 -0.53 -8.62
N THR A 269 32.52 -1.20 -8.27
CA THR A 269 33.08 -1.18 -6.90
C THR A 269 33.30 0.24 -6.41
N ARG A 270 33.85 1.13 -7.24
CA ARG A 270 34.08 2.54 -6.91
C ARG A 270 32.79 3.29 -6.54
N ASP A 271 31.69 3.08 -7.29
CA ASP A 271 30.43 3.76 -7.01
C ASP A 271 29.86 3.34 -5.64
N MET A 272 30.14 2.08 -5.24
CA MET A 272 29.78 1.56 -3.92
C MET A 272 30.67 2.12 -2.81
N GLU A 273 31.99 2.21 -3.04
CA GLU A 273 32.94 2.82 -2.10
C GLU A 273 32.60 4.28 -1.84
N ASP A 274 32.35 5.06 -2.91
CA ASP A 274 31.93 6.46 -2.81
C ASP A 274 30.61 6.60 -2.03
N PHE A 275 29.63 5.73 -2.28
CA PHE A 275 28.38 5.70 -1.52
C PHE A 275 28.62 5.40 -0.03
N ILE A 276 29.43 4.38 0.30
CA ILE A 276 29.69 4.00 1.70
C ILE A 276 30.43 5.12 2.44
N ALA A 277 31.42 5.75 1.80
CA ALA A 277 32.17 6.87 2.38
C ALA A 277 31.24 8.05 2.72
N ASP A 278 30.35 8.42 1.81
CA ASP A 278 29.34 9.44 2.06
C ASP A 278 28.36 9.03 3.16
N TYR A 279 27.88 7.77 3.14
CA TYR A 279 26.90 7.28 4.09
C TYR A 279 27.42 7.29 5.52
N VAL A 280 28.69 7.00 5.72
CA VAL A 280 29.35 7.03 7.04
C VAL A 280 29.64 8.46 7.50
N SER A 281 30.06 9.34 6.58
CA SER A 281 30.59 10.68 6.94
C SER A 281 29.53 11.79 6.98
N LEU A 282 28.48 11.73 6.13
CA LEU A 282 27.47 12.78 6.02
C LEU A 282 26.29 12.51 6.96
N ARG A 283 26.38 13.04 8.18
CA ARG A 283 25.34 12.86 9.21
C ARG A 283 24.70 14.19 9.59
N PRO A 284 23.42 14.22 10.05
CA PRO A 284 22.48 13.10 10.07
C PRO A 284 22.14 12.63 8.66
N ASN A 285 21.79 11.35 8.53
CA ASN A 285 21.35 10.80 7.25
C ASN A 285 20.07 9.97 7.39
N CYS A 286 19.37 9.77 6.28
CA CYS A 286 18.15 8.99 6.23
C CYS A 286 18.12 8.08 4.99
N ILE A 287 17.77 6.80 5.19
CA ILE A 287 17.40 5.89 4.10
C ILE A 287 15.87 5.89 3.97
N MET A 288 15.34 6.46 2.90
CA MET A 288 13.92 6.39 2.56
C MET A 288 13.66 5.09 1.79
N MET A 289 13.06 4.11 2.46
CA MET A 289 12.82 2.77 1.91
C MET A 289 11.45 2.69 1.23
N GLY A 290 11.44 2.38 -0.06
CA GLY A 290 10.21 2.24 -0.84
C GLY A 290 9.58 0.86 -0.76
N TYR A 291 8.26 0.80 -1.00
CA TYR A 291 7.52 -0.47 -1.02
C TYR A 291 7.78 -1.30 -2.30
N GLY A 292 8.51 -0.77 -3.27
CA GLY A 292 8.88 -1.49 -4.48
C GLY A 292 9.78 -2.70 -4.19
N MET A 293 10.79 -2.53 -3.33
CA MET A 293 11.73 -3.58 -2.94
C MET A 293 11.04 -4.75 -2.24
N GLN A 294 10.19 -4.47 -1.27
CA GLN A 294 9.55 -5.52 -0.48
C GLN A 294 8.55 -6.39 -1.27
N ARG A 295 8.16 -5.98 -2.48
CA ARG A 295 7.26 -6.72 -3.37
C ARG A 295 7.99 -7.73 -4.26
N HIS A 296 9.14 -8.22 -3.81
CA HIS A 296 9.89 -9.33 -4.38
C HIS A 296 9.81 -10.57 -3.48
N ARG A 297 10.11 -11.74 -4.01
CA ARG A 297 10.12 -13.00 -3.22
C ARG A 297 11.05 -12.94 -2.00
N ASN A 298 12.15 -12.21 -2.12
CA ASN A 298 13.12 -11.95 -1.05
C ASN A 298 12.98 -10.55 -0.43
N GLY A 299 11.83 -9.88 -0.61
CA GLY A 299 11.64 -8.49 -0.23
C GLY A 299 11.84 -8.19 1.25
N GLY A 300 11.42 -9.11 2.13
CA GLY A 300 11.65 -8.98 3.58
C GLY A 300 13.13 -9.03 3.95
N GLU A 301 13.93 -9.88 3.30
CA GLU A 301 15.38 -9.94 3.51
C GLU A 301 16.06 -8.63 3.08
N MET A 302 15.63 -8.05 1.95
CA MET A 302 16.15 -6.78 1.46
C MET A 302 15.93 -5.65 2.46
N ILE A 303 14.68 -5.46 2.91
CA ILE A 303 14.36 -4.42 3.91
C ILE A 303 15.07 -4.68 5.24
N ARG A 304 15.19 -5.94 5.67
CA ARG A 304 15.88 -6.30 6.92
C ARG A 304 17.36 -5.95 6.85
N ALA A 305 18.05 -6.26 5.74
CA ALA A 305 19.46 -5.95 5.54
C ALA A 305 19.70 -4.43 5.51
N ILE A 306 18.89 -3.68 4.75
CA ILE A 306 18.97 -2.21 4.70
C ILE A 306 18.67 -1.60 6.08
N GLY A 307 17.69 -2.15 6.82
CA GLY A 307 17.33 -1.68 8.16
C GLY A 307 18.44 -1.82 9.21
N ILE A 308 19.46 -2.63 8.97
CA ILE A 308 20.64 -2.75 9.84
C ILE A 308 21.64 -1.60 9.65
N LEU A 309 21.73 -1.04 8.44
CA LEU A 309 22.73 0.00 8.12
C LEU A 309 22.75 1.19 9.07
N PRO A 310 21.59 1.81 9.43
CA PRO A 310 21.59 2.92 10.37
C PRO A 310 22.15 2.55 11.75
N ALA A 311 21.85 1.34 12.23
CA ALA A 311 22.36 0.87 13.52
C ALA A 311 23.89 0.77 13.55
N LEU A 312 24.49 0.32 12.45
CA LEU A 312 25.95 0.17 12.36
C LEU A 312 26.69 1.49 12.37
N ILE A 313 26.11 2.55 11.81
CA ILE A 313 26.76 3.87 11.84
C ILE A 313 26.33 4.71 13.04
N GLY A 314 25.53 4.18 13.96
CA GLY A 314 25.08 4.86 15.16
C GLY A 314 23.95 5.88 14.93
N GLU A 315 23.25 5.81 13.81
CA GLU A 315 22.05 6.61 13.53
C GLU A 315 20.82 5.89 14.07
N ASN A 316 20.29 6.34 15.18
CA ASN A 316 19.10 5.74 15.78
C ASN A 316 17.89 5.95 14.89
N ARG A 317 17.39 4.85 14.27
CA ARG A 317 16.28 4.87 13.31
C ARG A 317 16.51 5.83 12.14
N GLY A 318 17.75 5.90 11.61
CA GLY A 318 18.14 6.71 10.46
C GLY A 318 17.51 6.22 9.15
N PHE A 319 16.22 5.93 9.18
CA PHE A 319 15.44 5.50 8.02
C PHE A 319 14.03 6.10 8.06
N PHE A 320 13.38 6.10 6.91
CA PHE A 320 11.96 6.34 6.75
C PHE A 320 11.33 5.17 6.00
N TYR A 321 10.24 4.62 6.54
CA TYR A 321 9.44 3.58 5.89
C TYR A 321 7.95 3.89 6.00
N SER A 322 7.44 4.01 7.23
CA SER A 322 6.09 4.46 7.55
C SER A 322 6.11 5.15 8.92
N THR A 323 5.37 6.23 9.06
CA THR A 323 5.26 6.94 10.33
C THR A 323 4.40 6.18 11.32
N ASP A 324 3.33 5.58 10.85
CA ASP A 324 2.37 4.71 11.59
C ASP A 324 2.28 5.00 13.11
N ILE A 325 1.97 6.27 13.43
CA ILE A 325 1.80 6.73 14.81
C ILE A 325 0.31 6.71 15.10
N ASP A 326 -0.16 5.69 15.76
CA ASP A 326 -1.47 5.69 16.41
C ASP A 326 -1.47 4.71 17.59
N ASP A 327 -2.33 5.01 18.57
CA ASP A 327 -2.63 4.15 19.71
C ASP A 327 -4.15 3.96 19.86
N PHE A 328 -4.87 4.11 18.77
CA PHE A 328 -6.32 3.99 18.77
C PHE A 328 -6.79 2.60 19.18
N ASP A 329 -7.87 2.56 19.96
CA ASP A 329 -8.53 1.32 20.38
C ASP A 329 -9.14 0.60 19.15
N ARG A 330 -8.30 -0.15 18.44
CA ARG A 330 -8.71 -0.92 17.26
C ARG A 330 -9.77 -1.96 17.60
N ALA A 331 -9.71 -2.54 18.80
CA ALA A 331 -10.71 -3.51 19.25
C ALA A 331 -12.10 -2.87 19.35
N TYR A 332 -12.18 -1.66 19.88
CA TYR A 332 -13.41 -0.88 19.90
C TYR A 332 -13.84 -0.49 18.48
N LEU A 333 -12.92 0.03 17.66
CA LEU A 333 -13.23 0.51 16.30
C LEU A 333 -13.79 -0.62 15.43
N GLU A 334 -13.16 -1.78 15.43
CA GLU A 334 -13.56 -2.96 14.67
C GLU A 334 -14.67 -3.79 15.34
N GLY A 335 -14.97 -3.53 16.62
CA GLY A 335 -15.96 -4.29 17.38
C GLY A 335 -15.56 -5.76 17.60
N THR A 336 -14.30 -6.01 17.95
CA THR A 336 -13.80 -7.38 18.15
C THR A 336 -14.49 -8.12 19.29
N THR A 337 -15.11 -7.40 20.23
CA THR A 337 -15.91 -7.94 21.33
C THR A 337 -17.26 -8.52 20.89
N LEU A 338 -17.71 -8.20 19.66
CA LEU A 338 -18.98 -8.71 19.10
C LEU A 338 -18.91 -10.18 18.69
N THR A 339 -17.74 -10.80 18.76
CA THR A 339 -17.57 -12.23 18.52
C THR A 339 -16.66 -12.86 19.58
N SER A 340 -17.00 -14.06 20.01
CA SER A 340 -16.11 -14.91 20.83
C SER A 340 -15.31 -15.92 20.00
N ARG A 341 -15.58 -16.02 18.70
CA ARG A 341 -14.94 -16.98 17.79
C ARG A 341 -13.70 -16.38 17.16
N LYS A 342 -12.62 -17.19 17.06
CA LYS A 342 -11.47 -16.84 16.22
C LYS A 342 -11.90 -16.90 14.75
N LYS A 343 -11.86 -15.78 14.06
CA LYS A 343 -12.20 -15.67 12.64
C LYS A 343 -11.19 -16.39 11.76
N LEU A 344 -11.67 -17.05 10.72
CA LEU A 344 -10.82 -17.47 9.61
C LEU A 344 -10.33 -16.23 8.84
N GLN A 345 -9.05 -16.27 8.51
CA GLN A 345 -8.39 -15.21 7.75
C GLN A 345 -7.80 -15.82 6.48
N TYR A 346 -8.04 -15.18 5.37
CA TYR A 346 -7.51 -15.60 4.08
C TYR A 346 -6.51 -14.56 3.58
N ASN A 347 -5.40 -15.01 3.04
CA ASN A 347 -4.42 -14.10 2.48
C ASN A 347 -4.95 -13.50 1.17
N MET A 348 -4.81 -12.17 1.02
CA MET A 348 -5.27 -11.45 -0.16
C MET A 348 -4.49 -11.84 -1.42
N VAL A 349 -3.22 -12.22 -1.27
CA VAL A 349 -2.32 -12.55 -2.39
C VAL A 349 -2.77 -13.81 -3.13
N ASP A 350 -3.19 -14.84 -2.40
CA ASP A 350 -3.59 -16.13 -2.96
C ASP A 350 -5.10 -16.40 -2.89
N ILE A 351 -5.89 -15.34 -2.79
CA ILE A 351 -7.35 -15.43 -2.68
C ILE A 351 -7.99 -16.20 -3.85
N GLY A 352 -7.38 -16.15 -5.05
CA GLY A 352 -7.83 -16.93 -6.20
C GLY A 352 -7.89 -18.42 -5.90
N ARG A 353 -6.87 -18.96 -5.21
CA ARG A 353 -6.84 -20.38 -4.76
C ARG A 353 -7.90 -20.68 -3.70
N THR A 354 -8.10 -19.73 -2.76
CA THR A 354 -9.15 -19.84 -1.76
C THR A 354 -10.53 -19.88 -2.40
N LEU A 355 -10.79 -19.06 -3.39
CA LEU A 355 -12.05 -19.07 -4.13
C LEU A 355 -12.22 -20.38 -4.93
N GLU A 356 -11.17 -20.88 -5.57
CA GLU A 356 -11.22 -22.16 -6.30
C GLU A 356 -11.52 -23.35 -5.37
N SER A 357 -11.09 -23.31 -4.09
CA SER A 357 -11.37 -24.37 -3.11
C SER A 357 -12.86 -24.57 -2.79
N GLY A 358 -13.71 -23.65 -3.18
CA GLY A 358 -15.15 -23.72 -2.93
C GLY A 358 -15.61 -23.37 -1.52
N ARG A 359 -14.71 -22.97 -0.62
CA ARG A 359 -15.03 -22.63 0.78
C ARG A 359 -15.87 -21.36 0.89
N ILE A 360 -15.56 -20.35 0.07
CA ILE A 360 -16.28 -19.09 0.10
C ILE A 360 -17.54 -19.23 -0.77
N LYS A 361 -18.68 -18.85 -0.18
CA LYS A 361 -20.01 -18.87 -0.82
C LYS A 361 -20.64 -17.48 -0.93
N MET A 362 -20.11 -16.50 -0.19
CA MET A 362 -20.50 -15.12 -0.31
C MET A 362 -19.30 -14.21 -0.09
N MET A 363 -19.21 -13.15 -0.89
CA MET A 363 -18.23 -12.08 -0.70
C MET A 363 -18.93 -10.73 -0.62
N PHE A 364 -18.51 -9.92 0.34
CA PHE A 364 -18.88 -8.52 0.40
C PHE A 364 -17.63 -7.67 0.13
N VAL A 365 -17.55 -7.08 -1.05
CA VAL A 365 -16.40 -6.30 -1.52
C VAL A 365 -16.71 -4.80 -1.37
N TYR A 366 -15.87 -4.09 -0.63
CA TYR A 366 -15.94 -2.64 -0.49
C TYR A 366 -14.53 -2.06 -0.38
N ASN A 367 -14.34 -0.78 -0.69
CA ASN A 367 -13.03 -0.12 -0.71
C ASN A 367 -11.97 -0.87 -1.53
N SER A 368 -12.35 -1.68 -2.52
CA SER A 368 -11.42 -2.54 -3.25
C SER A 368 -11.93 -2.90 -4.65
N ASN A 369 -10.98 -3.02 -5.61
CA ASN A 369 -11.26 -3.54 -6.95
C ASN A 369 -10.37 -4.77 -7.24
N PRO A 370 -10.65 -5.94 -6.59
CA PRO A 370 -9.81 -7.14 -6.70
C PRO A 370 -9.59 -7.62 -8.14
N LEU A 371 -10.57 -7.49 -9.04
CA LEU A 371 -10.45 -7.91 -10.45
C LEU A 371 -9.59 -6.96 -11.31
N ALA A 372 -8.98 -5.94 -10.69
CA ALA A 372 -7.89 -5.16 -11.29
C ALA A 372 -6.59 -5.30 -10.49
N THR A 373 -6.66 -5.35 -9.14
CA THR A 373 -5.50 -5.10 -8.27
C THR A 373 -4.78 -6.34 -7.76
N LEU A 374 -5.42 -7.50 -7.74
CA LEU A 374 -4.83 -8.74 -7.23
C LEU A 374 -3.94 -9.43 -8.26
N PRO A 375 -2.93 -10.20 -7.83
CA PRO A 375 -2.11 -11.00 -8.73
C PRO A 375 -2.89 -12.21 -9.26
N ASN A 376 -2.35 -12.86 -10.30
CA ASN A 376 -2.94 -14.03 -10.93
C ASN A 376 -4.43 -13.82 -11.28
N GLN A 377 -4.69 -12.77 -12.07
CA GLN A 377 -6.05 -12.35 -12.43
C GLN A 377 -6.86 -13.46 -13.12
N THR A 378 -6.20 -14.36 -13.82
CA THR A 378 -6.85 -15.53 -14.45
C THR A 378 -7.59 -16.36 -13.40
N LEU A 379 -6.92 -16.68 -12.29
CA LEU A 379 -7.50 -17.49 -11.23
C LEU A 379 -8.52 -16.70 -10.38
N VAL A 380 -8.23 -15.44 -10.08
CA VAL A 380 -9.14 -14.57 -9.32
C VAL A 380 -10.47 -14.39 -10.07
N ARG A 381 -10.43 -14.12 -11.40
CA ARG A 381 -11.62 -13.99 -12.24
C ARG A 381 -12.44 -15.27 -12.30
N LYS A 382 -11.77 -16.42 -12.42
CA LYS A 382 -12.44 -17.74 -12.37
C LYS A 382 -13.22 -17.90 -11.05
N GLY A 383 -12.64 -17.48 -9.93
CA GLY A 383 -13.29 -17.50 -8.61
C GLY A 383 -14.51 -16.59 -8.52
N PHE A 384 -14.43 -15.36 -9.02
CA PHE A 384 -15.56 -14.41 -9.03
C PHE A 384 -16.68 -14.80 -10.02
N ALA A 385 -16.35 -15.51 -11.10
CA ALA A 385 -17.30 -15.97 -12.09
C ALA A 385 -18.19 -17.14 -11.63
N ARG A 386 -17.88 -17.75 -10.47
CA ARG A 386 -18.65 -18.88 -9.95
C ARG A 386 -20.07 -18.47 -9.58
N ASP A 387 -21.07 -19.24 -10.07
CA ASP A 387 -22.48 -18.98 -9.78
C ASP A 387 -22.89 -19.31 -8.34
N ASP A 388 -22.15 -20.21 -7.67
CA ASP A 388 -22.41 -20.57 -6.27
C ASP A 388 -21.85 -19.58 -5.24
N VAL A 389 -21.14 -18.53 -5.69
CA VAL A 389 -20.63 -17.43 -4.86
C VAL A 389 -21.48 -16.19 -5.06
N PHE A 390 -22.21 -15.76 -4.03
CA PHE A 390 -22.96 -14.51 -4.07
C PHE A 390 -22.03 -13.33 -3.76
N THR A 391 -21.93 -12.37 -4.67
CA THR A 391 -21.01 -11.25 -4.56
C THR A 391 -21.78 -9.93 -4.43
N VAL A 392 -21.52 -9.19 -3.36
CA VAL A 392 -21.98 -7.81 -3.16
C VAL A 392 -20.80 -6.87 -3.34
N VAL A 393 -20.98 -5.81 -4.13
CA VAL A 393 -19.95 -4.77 -4.32
C VAL A 393 -20.52 -3.42 -3.92
N HIS A 394 -19.82 -2.71 -3.03
CA HIS A 394 -20.13 -1.34 -2.64
C HIS A 394 -19.03 -0.41 -3.15
N ASP A 395 -19.31 0.32 -4.21
CA ASP A 395 -18.30 1.17 -4.89
C ASP A 395 -18.94 2.44 -5.46
N LEU A 396 -18.11 3.42 -5.76
CA LEU A 396 -18.53 4.66 -6.43
C LEU A 396 -18.80 4.44 -7.93
N PHE A 397 -18.15 3.44 -8.53
CA PHE A 397 -18.14 3.20 -9.98
C PHE A 397 -18.39 1.74 -10.32
N MET A 398 -18.82 1.51 -11.55
CA MET A 398 -18.92 0.16 -12.11
C MET A 398 -17.52 -0.35 -12.47
N THR A 399 -16.79 -0.84 -11.45
CA THR A 399 -15.44 -1.43 -11.59
C THR A 399 -15.47 -2.78 -12.28
N ASP A 400 -14.29 -3.34 -12.64
CA ASP A 400 -14.21 -4.73 -13.13
C ASP A 400 -14.83 -5.72 -12.14
N THR A 401 -14.67 -5.48 -10.85
CA THR A 401 -15.25 -6.31 -9.79
C THR A 401 -16.78 -6.18 -9.75
N ALA A 402 -17.29 -4.98 -9.95
CA ALA A 402 -18.73 -4.72 -9.96
C ALA A 402 -19.44 -5.48 -11.10
N ASP A 403 -18.78 -5.69 -12.24
CA ASP A 403 -19.37 -6.46 -13.37
C ASP A 403 -19.65 -7.94 -12.98
N TYR A 404 -18.97 -8.47 -11.96
CA TYR A 404 -19.17 -9.84 -11.46
C TYR A 404 -20.08 -9.92 -10.23
N ALA A 405 -20.57 -8.77 -9.74
CA ALA A 405 -21.45 -8.73 -8.57
C ALA A 405 -22.86 -9.26 -8.88
N ASP A 406 -23.52 -9.78 -7.83
CA ASP A 406 -24.96 -10.07 -7.83
C ASP A 406 -25.75 -8.83 -7.40
N ILE A 407 -25.17 -8.02 -6.50
CA ILE A 407 -25.71 -6.72 -6.10
C ILE A 407 -24.59 -5.68 -6.10
N VAL A 408 -24.84 -4.53 -6.71
CA VAL A 408 -23.99 -3.35 -6.65
C VAL A 408 -24.69 -2.25 -5.87
N LEU A 409 -24.01 -1.70 -4.88
CA LEU A 409 -24.51 -0.66 -3.99
C LEU A 409 -23.74 0.65 -4.20
N PRO A 410 -24.42 1.80 -4.24
CA PRO A 410 -23.80 3.11 -4.45
C PRO A 410 -23.08 3.61 -3.21
N ALA A 411 -21.77 3.86 -3.33
CA ALA A 411 -20.93 4.40 -2.26
C ALA A 411 -20.79 5.93 -2.33
N THR A 412 -20.61 6.56 -1.17
CA THR A 412 -20.28 7.98 -1.06
C THR A 412 -18.81 8.24 -1.35
N SER A 413 -18.51 9.39 -1.95
CA SER A 413 -17.15 9.94 -1.95
C SER A 413 -16.81 10.53 -0.57
N PHE A 414 -15.54 10.81 -0.31
CA PHE A 414 -15.13 11.36 0.99
C PHE A 414 -15.68 12.78 1.28
N PHE A 415 -16.16 13.53 0.29
CA PHE A 415 -16.85 14.78 0.52
C PHE A 415 -18.30 14.61 1.01
N GLU A 416 -18.84 13.39 0.93
CA GLU A 416 -20.22 13.05 1.21
C GLU A 416 -20.42 12.36 2.58
N HIS A 417 -19.32 12.14 3.35
CA HIS A 417 -19.38 11.51 4.67
C HIS A 417 -18.33 12.08 5.64
N PHE A 418 -18.49 11.74 6.91
CA PHE A 418 -17.54 12.06 7.97
C PHE A 418 -16.48 10.97 8.12
N ASP A 419 -15.22 11.35 8.43
CA ASP A 419 -14.14 10.43 8.80
C ASP A 419 -13.00 11.15 9.53
N ILE A 420 -12.01 10.40 10.04
CA ILE A 420 -10.72 10.88 10.55
C ILE A 420 -9.59 10.05 9.94
N HIS A 421 -8.42 10.66 9.72
CA HIS A 421 -7.31 10.03 8.99
C HIS A 421 -5.98 10.18 9.71
N THR A 422 -5.21 9.10 9.78
CA THR A 422 -3.77 9.10 10.06
C THR A 422 -2.97 9.09 8.76
N SER A 423 -1.66 9.33 8.81
CA SER A 423 -0.80 9.36 7.63
C SER A 423 0.36 8.37 7.75
N TYR A 424 0.84 7.88 6.60
CA TYR A 424 2.09 7.12 6.52
C TYR A 424 3.34 8.00 6.58
N MET A 425 3.22 9.31 6.32
CA MET A 425 4.35 10.23 6.21
C MET A 425 4.49 11.13 7.43
N HIS A 426 3.38 11.65 7.96
CA HIS A 426 3.40 12.71 8.96
C HIS A 426 2.60 12.38 10.22
N GLN A 427 2.87 13.09 11.30
CA GLN A 427 2.32 12.91 12.64
C GLN A 427 1.03 13.72 12.89
N TYR A 428 0.16 13.87 11.90
CA TYR A 428 -1.08 14.63 12.08
C TYR A 428 -2.30 13.74 11.85
N LEU A 429 -3.21 13.74 12.85
CA LEU A 429 -4.59 13.25 12.69
C LEU A 429 -5.38 14.33 11.95
N SER A 430 -6.00 13.99 10.84
CA SER A 430 -6.74 14.94 9.98
C SER A 430 -8.22 14.64 9.97
N LEU A 431 -9.04 15.69 9.93
CA LEU A 431 -10.49 15.65 9.88
C LEU A 431 -11.01 15.57 8.45
N ASN A 432 -12.00 14.76 8.22
CA ASN A 432 -12.84 14.79 7.03
C ASN A 432 -14.30 15.02 7.41
N GLU A 433 -14.81 16.20 7.14
CA GLU A 433 -16.22 16.54 7.37
C GLU A 433 -17.05 16.24 6.11
N LYS A 434 -18.33 15.96 6.31
CA LYS A 434 -19.30 15.91 5.22
C LYS A 434 -19.47 17.31 4.62
N ALA A 435 -19.04 17.51 3.38
CA ALA A 435 -19.11 18.80 2.69
C ALA A 435 -20.40 18.95 1.87
N ILE A 436 -20.90 17.88 1.27
CA ILE A 436 -22.11 17.85 0.44
C ILE A 436 -22.98 16.66 0.81
N GLU A 437 -24.27 16.75 0.47
CA GLU A 437 -25.16 15.61 0.59
C GLU A 437 -24.76 14.47 -0.37
N PRO A 438 -24.99 13.20 0.01
CA PRO A 438 -24.75 12.07 -0.86
C PRO A 438 -25.47 12.21 -2.21
N LEU A 439 -24.77 11.91 -3.30
CA LEU A 439 -25.37 11.95 -4.63
C LEU A 439 -26.26 10.72 -4.87
N GLY A 440 -27.43 10.95 -5.41
CA GLY A 440 -28.41 9.89 -5.62
C GLY A 440 -28.84 9.25 -4.31
N GLU A 441 -28.75 7.94 -4.23
CA GLU A 441 -29.06 7.16 -3.02
C GLU A 441 -27.80 6.58 -2.36
N ALA A 442 -26.60 7.18 -2.60
CA ALA A 442 -25.33 6.66 -2.07
C ALA A 442 -25.30 6.67 -0.53
N LYS A 443 -24.72 5.64 0.05
CA LYS A 443 -24.47 5.52 1.49
C LYS A 443 -22.99 5.43 1.78
N SER A 444 -22.58 5.95 2.94
CA SER A 444 -21.24 5.70 3.48
C SER A 444 -21.09 4.21 3.86
N ASN A 445 -19.86 3.74 4.03
CA ASN A 445 -19.67 2.37 4.51
C ASN A 445 -20.34 2.16 5.87
N SER A 446 -20.17 3.09 6.81
CA SER A 446 -20.79 3.00 8.13
C SER A 446 -22.32 2.99 8.06
N ASP A 447 -22.94 3.84 7.24
CA ASP A 447 -24.42 3.87 7.07
C ASP A 447 -24.94 2.61 6.42
N LEU A 448 -24.24 2.08 5.42
CA LEU A 448 -24.60 0.81 4.80
C LEU A 448 -24.64 -0.32 5.81
N PHE A 449 -23.58 -0.47 6.61
CA PHE A 449 -23.50 -1.60 7.55
C PHE A 449 -24.41 -1.41 8.76
N ARG A 450 -24.77 -0.16 9.17
CA ARG A 450 -25.86 0.11 10.11
C ARG A 450 -27.20 -0.37 9.55
N ALA A 451 -27.50 0.01 8.29
CA ALA A 451 -28.74 -0.41 7.63
C ALA A 451 -28.83 -1.93 7.47
N LEU A 452 -27.73 -2.60 7.12
CA LEU A 452 -27.69 -4.04 6.99
C LEU A 452 -27.83 -4.76 8.35
N ALA A 453 -27.23 -4.21 9.42
CA ALA A 453 -27.43 -4.69 10.78
C ALA A 453 -28.92 -4.61 11.20
N GLY A 454 -29.59 -3.52 10.84
CA GLY A 454 -31.04 -3.37 11.04
C GLY A 454 -31.85 -4.39 10.26
N ALA A 455 -31.58 -4.60 8.97
CA ALA A 455 -32.25 -5.59 8.12
C ALA A 455 -32.06 -7.03 8.64
N MET A 456 -30.91 -7.31 9.26
CA MET A 456 -30.65 -8.59 9.91
C MET A 456 -31.19 -8.69 11.34
N ARG A 457 -31.77 -7.61 11.88
CA ARG A 457 -32.29 -7.51 13.26
C ARG A 457 -31.22 -7.76 14.33
N LEU A 458 -29.99 -7.32 14.07
CA LEU A 458 -28.93 -7.36 15.08
C LEU A 458 -29.20 -6.24 16.12
N ILE A 459 -28.93 -6.52 17.41
CA ILE A 459 -29.33 -5.63 18.51
C ILE A 459 -28.16 -4.96 19.23
N SER A 460 -26.91 -5.35 18.94
CA SER A 460 -25.72 -4.79 19.61
C SER A 460 -25.59 -3.30 19.31
N ARG A 461 -25.53 -2.47 20.36
CA ARG A 461 -25.51 -1.00 20.25
C ARG A 461 -24.30 -0.47 19.45
N GLU A 462 -23.19 -1.15 19.52
CA GLU A 462 -21.94 -0.86 18.81
C GLU A 462 -22.13 -0.82 17.29
N LEU A 463 -23.10 -1.58 16.75
CA LEU A 463 -23.42 -1.62 15.33
C LEU A 463 -24.13 -0.34 14.82
N PHE A 464 -24.63 0.49 15.73
CA PHE A 464 -25.44 1.68 15.43
C PHE A 464 -24.82 2.99 15.93
N GLU A 465 -23.57 2.94 16.42
CA GLU A 465 -22.90 4.17 16.89
C GLU A 465 -22.62 5.12 15.74
N GLU A 466 -22.83 6.42 15.98
CA GLU A 466 -22.59 7.50 15.04
C GLU A 466 -21.08 7.74 14.85
N ASP A 467 -20.68 8.12 13.61
CA ASP A 467 -19.28 8.29 13.24
C ASP A 467 -18.55 9.33 14.10
N GLU A 468 -19.18 10.50 14.38
CA GLU A 468 -18.58 11.51 15.26
C GLU A 468 -18.40 11.00 16.71
N LYS A 469 -19.33 10.19 17.21
CA LYS A 469 -19.19 9.57 18.54
C LYS A 469 -17.99 8.62 18.58
N ILE A 470 -17.81 7.83 17.52
CA ILE A 470 -16.66 6.93 17.40
C ILE A 470 -15.35 7.72 17.38
N ALA A 471 -15.25 8.77 16.54
CA ALA A 471 -14.08 9.64 16.48
C ALA A 471 -13.77 10.28 17.84
N ARG A 472 -14.77 10.82 18.51
CA ARG A 472 -14.67 11.42 19.85
C ARG A 472 -14.14 10.41 20.87
N THR A 473 -14.64 9.17 20.83
CA THR A 473 -14.20 8.10 21.73
C THR A 473 -12.75 7.70 21.46
N LEU A 474 -12.36 7.53 20.20
CA LEU A 474 -10.99 7.20 19.82
C LEU A 474 -10.01 8.29 20.28
N ILE A 475 -10.31 9.55 20.03
CA ILE A 475 -9.48 10.69 20.42
C ILE A 475 -9.35 10.79 21.94
N SER A 476 -10.47 10.66 22.67
CA SER A 476 -10.48 10.78 24.13
C SER A 476 -9.68 9.70 24.85
N LYS A 477 -9.59 8.50 24.25
CA LYS A 477 -8.81 7.36 24.78
C LYS A 477 -7.33 7.37 24.34
N SER A 478 -7.00 8.08 23.27
CA SER A 478 -5.64 8.15 22.73
C SER A 478 -4.71 8.89 23.70
N LYS A 479 -3.51 8.36 23.88
CA LYS A 479 -2.42 8.99 24.66
C LYS A 479 -1.47 9.80 23.77
N VAL A 480 -1.57 9.62 22.45
CA VAL A 480 -0.68 10.29 21.49
C VAL A 480 -1.33 11.52 20.86
N VAL A 481 -2.65 11.60 20.71
CA VAL A 481 -3.34 12.76 20.12
C VAL A 481 -3.25 13.97 21.05
N GLU A 482 -2.73 15.09 20.53
CA GLU A 482 -2.58 16.35 21.28
C GLU A 482 -3.81 17.26 21.06
N GLY A 483 -4.84 17.08 21.86
CA GLY A 483 -6.06 17.88 21.82
C GLY A 483 -7.34 17.05 21.94
N THR A 484 -8.45 17.74 21.82
CA THR A 484 -9.79 17.18 21.91
C THR A 484 -10.42 17.04 20.53
N PHE A 485 -11.56 16.37 20.45
CA PHE A 485 -12.37 16.34 19.26
C PHE A 485 -12.84 17.73 18.82
N GLU A 486 -13.14 18.63 19.77
CA GLU A 486 -13.53 20.01 19.48
C GLU A 486 -12.34 20.81 18.88
N ASP A 487 -11.12 20.56 19.36
CA ASP A 487 -9.94 21.16 18.76
C ASP A 487 -9.73 20.66 17.32
N LEU A 488 -10.01 19.36 17.05
CA LEU A 488 -9.95 18.79 15.70
C LEU A 488 -10.96 19.48 14.77
N LYS A 489 -12.23 19.65 15.23
CA LYS A 489 -13.28 20.35 14.47
C LYS A 489 -12.88 21.80 14.16
N LYS A 490 -12.24 22.49 15.09
CA LYS A 490 -11.82 23.89 14.92
C LYS A 490 -10.61 24.06 13.99
N LYS A 491 -9.65 23.12 14.01
CA LYS A 491 -8.36 23.25 13.32
C LYS A 491 -8.30 22.44 12.01
N GLY A 492 -9.13 21.39 11.89
CA GLY A 492 -9.08 20.42 10.80
C GLY A 492 -7.99 19.35 10.93
N PHE A 493 -7.08 19.49 11.90
CA PHE A 493 -6.05 18.52 12.21
C PHE A 493 -5.55 18.67 13.65
N LEU A 494 -4.99 17.60 14.21
CA LEU A 494 -4.28 17.58 15.49
C LEU A 494 -2.92 16.94 15.32
N ARG A 495 -1.94 17.38 16.10
CA ARG A 495 -0.65 16.72 16.18
C ARG A 495 -0.77 15.44 17.02
N MET A 496 0.05 14.44 16.69
CA MET A 496 0.21 13.23 17.48
C MET A 496 1.64 13.15 18.01
N LYS A 497 1.79 12.80 19.30
CA LYS A 497 3.09 12.59 19.93
C LYS A 497 3.79 11.40 19.30
N VAL A 498 5.06 11.58 19.00
CA VAL A 498 5.91 10.49 18.54
C VAL A 498 6.32 9.62 19.73
N PRO A 499 6.16 8.31 19.66
CA PRO A 499 6.67 7.39 20.67
C PRO A 499 8.19 7.57 20.87
N ASN A 500 8.66 7.27 22.09
CA ASN A 500 10.11 7.34 22.37
C ASN A 500 10.86 6.33 21.50
N ARG A 501 11.63 6.85 20.54
CA ARG A 501 12.37 6.05 19.56
C ARG A 501 13.61 5.35 20.13
N ASN A 502 14.01 5.68 21.37
CA ASN A 502 15.08 4.96 22.10
C ASN A 502 14.54 3.71 22.81
N VAL A 503 13.24 3.44 22.71
CA VAL A 503 12.63 2.21 23.23
C VAL A 503 12.41 1.24 22.07
N TYR A 504 13.07 0.10 22.12
CA TYR A 504 12.96 -0.94 21.11
C TYR A 504 11.98 -2.03 21.58
N ALA A 505 10.90 -2.26 20.84
CA ALA A 505 9.91 -3.29 21.16
C ALA A 505 10.35 -4.70 20.67
N THR A 506 11.65 -4.92 20.58
CA THR A 506 12.26 -6.22 20.32
C THR A 506 12.27 -7.09 21.57
N PRO A 507 12.40 -8.42 21.47
CA PRO A 507 12.54 -9.31 22.62
C PRO A 507 13.69 -8.94 23.55
N THR A 508 14.84 -8.53 22.99
CA THR A 508 16.04 -8.15 23.77
C THR A 508 16.03 -6.73 24.31
N LYS A 509 15.03 -5.90 23.91
CA LYS A 509 14.96 -4.45 24.20
C LYS A 509 16.15 -3.67 23.63
N LYS A 510 16.84 -4.24 22.65
CA LYS A 510 17.92 -3.63 21.88
C LYS A 510 17.64 -3.77 20.39
N ILE A 511 18.45 -3.14 19.54
CA ILE A 511 18.42 -3.33 18.08
C ILE A 511 18.92 -4.74 17.79
N GLU A 512 18.10 -5.58 17.15
CA GLU A 512 18.45 -6.97 16.87
C GLU A 512 19.10 -7.10 15.49
N LEU A 513 20.44 -7.13 15.46
CA LEU A 513 21.19 -7.47 14.26
C LEU A 513 21.03 -8.97 13.93
N PHE A 514 20.97 -9.81 14.98
CA PHE A 514 20.55 -11.22 14.94
C PHE A 514 19.30 -11.40 15.80
N SER A 515 18.33 -12.14 15.30
CA SER A 515 17.07 -12.39 16.03
C SER A 515 16.74 -13.88 16.15
N SER A 516 16.74 -14.38 17.39
CA SER A 516 16.30 -15.74 17.68
C SER A 516 14.79 -15.92 17.47
N ALA A 517 14.00 -14.83 17.68
CA ALA A 517 12.58 -14.84 17.41
C ALA A 517 12.27 -15.03 15.92
N ALA A 518 13.06 -14.44 15.04
CA ALA A 518 12.92 -14.63 13.60
C ALA A 518 13.19 -16.10 13.19
N ILE A 519 14.16 -16.78 13.84
CA ILE A 519 14.40 -18.21 13.61
C ILE A 519 13.16 -19.04 13.95
N SER A 520 12.53 -18.79 15.08
CA SER A 520 11.32 -19.54 15.48
C SER A 520 10.14 -19.34 14.53
N GLU A 521 10.15 -18.24 13.77
CA GLU A 521 9.17 -17.96 12.71
C GLU A 521 9.60 -18.48 11.31
N GLY A 522 10.75 -19.14 11.20
CA GLY A 522 11.27 -19.67 9.93
C GLY A 522 11.85 -18.64 8.99
N LEU A 523 12.27 -17.47 9.52
CA LEU A 523 12.83 -16.33 8.74
C LEU A 523 14.36 -16.24 8.79
N GLY A 524 15.05 -17.11 9.51
CA GLY A 524 16.48 -17.01 9.73
C GLY A 524 16.88 -15.93 10.77
N GLY A 525 18.02 -16.15 11.44
CA GLY A 525 18.53 -15.24 12.48
C GLY A 525 19.09 -13.93 11.95
N LEU A 526 19.66 -13.96 10.75
CA LEU A 526 20.30 -12.86 10.03
C LEU A 526 19.65 -12.66 8.66
N PRO A 527 19.67 -11.44 8.09
CA PRO A 527 19.30 -11.26 6.69
C PRO A 527 20.37 -11.88 5.78
N VAL A 528 19.90 -12.42 4.66
CA VAL A 528 20.77 -13.02 3.64
C VAL A 528 20.35 -12.53 2.24
N HIS A 529 21.28 -12.51 1.32
CA HIS A 529 20.92 -12.41 -0.08
C HIS A 529 20.39 -13.77 -0.56
N VAL A 530 19.24 -13.75 -1.20
CA VAL A 530 18.59 -14.93 -1.78
C VAL A 530 18.57 -14.76 -3.28
N ASP A 531 19.27 -15.65 -3.99
CA ASP A 531 19.16 -15.71 -5.44
C ASP A 531 17.78 -16.23 -5.82
N VAL A 532 17.07 -15.44 -6.60
CA VAL A 532 15.78 -15.82 -7.16
C VAL A 532 16.00 -16.28 -8.59
N GLU A 533 15.74 -17.55 -8.85
CA GLU A 533 15.85 -18.13 -10.18
C GLU A 533 15.02 -17.36 -11.20
N LYS A 534 15.67 -16.92 -12.27
CA LYS A 534 15.01 -16.27 -13.42
C LYS A 534 14.51 -17.36 -14.35
N LYS A 535 13.22 -17.68 -14.25
CA LYS A 535 12.59 -18.71 -15.08
C LYS A 535 12.38 -18.30 -16.54
N LEU A 536 12.30 -17.02 -16.81
CA LEU A 536 12.05 -16.43 -18.14
C LEU A 536 12.96 -15.20 -18.31
N PRO A 537 13.22 -14.76 -19.56
CA PRO A 537 14.30 -13.81 -19.86
C PRO A 537 14.09 -12.41 -19.25
N TYR A 538 12.84 -11.94 -19.13
CA TYR A 538 12.55 -10.58 -18.71
C TYR A 538 11.86 -10.53 -17.38
N GLN A 539 12.33 -9.65 -16.48
CA GLN A 539 11.65 -9.35 -15.22
C GLN A 539 10.68 -8.18 -15.43
N LEU A 540 9.39 -8.39 -15.13
CA LEU A 540 8.35 -7.38 -15.26
C LEU A 540 8.15 -6.64 -13.93
N LEU A 541 8.39 -5.33 -13.93
CA LEU A 541 8.17 -4.45 -12.80
C LEU A 541 6.92 -3.59 -13.02
N SER A 542 6.12 -3.40 -11.94
CA SER A 542 4.86 -2.63 -12.03
C SER A 542 4.80 -1.49 -10.99
N PRO A 543 5.60 -0.42 -11.16
CA PRO A 543 5.59 0.73 -10.27
C PRO A 543 4.33 1.60 -10.46
N VAL A 544 4.14 2.60 -9.58
CA VAL A 544 2.98 3.50 -9.65
C VAL A 544 3.09 4.49 -10.80
N HIS A 545 1.95 4.90 -11.37
CA HIS A 545 1.86 5.97 -12.35
C HIS A 545 1.66 7.33 -11.68
N ARG A 546 2.15 8.41 -12.30
CA ARG A 546 2.11 9.77 -11.71
C ARG A 546 0.71 10.32 -11.46
N LEU A 547 -0.29 9.93 -12.26
CA LEU A 547 -1.68 10.42 -12.18
C LEU A 547 -2.65 9.44 -11.51
N LEU A 548 -2.22 8.20 -11.24
CA LEU A 548 -3.09 7.16 -10.68
C LEU A 548 -2.67 6.78 -9.27
N VAL A 549 -3.63 6.32 -8.47
CA VAL A 549 -3.39 5.64 -7.20
C VAL A 549 -3.85 4.20 -7.36
N ARG A 550 -2.93 3.33 -7.78
CA ARG A 550 -3.24 1.95 -8.19
C ARG A 550 -4.36 1.94 -9.24
N SER A 551 -5.49 1.30 -8.97
CA SER A 551 -6.65 1.28 -9.87
C SER A 551 -7.57 2.50 -9.76
N GLN A 552 -7.27 3.46 -8.88
CA GLN A 552 -8.11 4.65 -8.70
C GLN A 552 -7.73 5.73 -9.72
N TYR A 553 -8.72 6.47 -10.21
CA TYR A 553 -8.66 7.55 -11.19
C TYR A 553 -8.50 7.11 -12.65
N HIS A 554 -8.33 5.83 -12.99
CA HIS A 554 -8.20 5.40 -14.38
C HIS A 554 -9.40 5.79 -15.25
N GLN A 555 -10.63 5.70 -14.70
CA GLN A 555 -11.86 6.14 -15.38
C GLN A 555 -11.91 7.65 -15.70
N MET A 556 -11.02 8.43 -15.11
CA MET A 556 -10.87 9.87 -15.39
C MET A 556 -9.72 10.16 -16.36
N HIS A 557 -8.87 9.18 -16.59
CA HIS A 557 -7.65 9.26 -17.39
C HIS A 557 -7.63 8.16 -18.45
N LEU A 558 -8.66 8.14 -19.31
CA LEU A 558 -8.81 7.15 -20.38
C LEU A 558 -7.72 7.23 -21.45
N GLU A 559 -7.01 8.36 -21.51
CA GLU A 559 -5.83 8.55 -22.34
C GLU A 559 -4.64 7.69 -21.89
N ILE A 560 -4.64 7.22 -20.62
CA ILE A 560 -3.59 6.33 -20.10
C ILE A 560 -3.88 4.92 -20.57
N GLN A 561 -3.16 4.52 -21.61
CA GLN A 561 -3.28 3.18 -22.20
C GLN A 561 -2.19 2.24 -21.65
N PRO A 562 -2.41 0.91 -21.71
CA PRO A 562 -1.41 -0.08 -21.33
C PRO A 562 -0.16 0.05 -22.21
N VAL A 563 0.99 0.19 -21.55
CA VAL A 563 2.31 0.30 -22.19
C VAL A 563 3.32 -0.53 -21.42
N VAL A 564 4.20 -1.22 -22.12
CA VAL A 564 5.43 -1.80 -21.57
C VAL A 564 6.64 -1.04 -22.09
N TYR A 565 7.46 -0.54 -21.17
CA TYR A 565 8.73 0.12 -21.45
C TYR A 565 9.83 -0.92 -21.49
N VAL A 566 10.66 -0.90 -22.54
CA VAL A 566 11.70 -1.88 -22.83
C VAL A 566 13.01 -1.19 -23.15
N ASN A 567 14.13 -1.84 -22.83
CA ASN A 567 15.46 -1.41 -23.27
C ASN A 567 15.61 -1.54 -24.79
N ALA A 568 16.34 -0.61 -25.42
CA ALA A 568 16.50 -0.61 -26.88
C ALA A 568 17.15 -1.89 -27.44
N LYS A 569 18.12 -2.48 -26.70
CA LYS A 569 18.75 -3.74 -27.12
C LYS A 569 17.83 -4.94 -26.94
N ASP A 570 17.01 -4.96 -25.88
CA ASP A 570 16.02 -6.03 -25.70
C ASP A 570 14.92 -5.94 -26.77
N ALA A 571 14.57 -4.70 -27.19
CA ALA A 571 13.65 -4.50 -28.29
C ALA A 571 14.21 -4.97 -29.63
N GLU A 572 15.51 -4.73 -29.90
CA GLU A 572 16.22 -5.24 -31.06
C GLU A 572 16.31 -6.79 -31.06
N ASP A 573 16.71 -7.37 -29.91
CA ASP A 573 16.87 -8.83 -29.75
C ASP A 573 15.53 -9.59 -29.97
N GLU A 574 14.37 -8.97 -29.65
CA GLU A 574 13.02 -9.55 -29.77
C GLU A 574 12.20 -8.96 -30.93
N GLU A 575 12.83 -8.22 -31.84
CA GLU A 575 12.20 -7.60 -33.02
C GLU A 575 10.98 -6.73 -32.68
N MET A 576 11.03 -6.02 -31.53
CA MET A 576 9.96 -5.14 -31.08
C MET A 576 10.10 -3.73 -31.65
N GLU A 577 9.06 -3.22 -32.27
CA GLU A 577 9.00 -1.85 -32.79
C GLU A 577 8.46 -0.86 -31.73
N ASN A 578 9.04 0.34 -31.68
CA ASN A 578 8.53 1.41 -30.82
C ASN A 578 7.13 1.85 -31.26
N GLY A 579 6.15 1.80 -30.36
CA GLY A 579 4.73 2.06 -30.67
C GLY A 579 3.97 0.83 -31.18
N GLY A 580 4.66 -0.24 -31.54
CA GLY A 580 4.07 -1.53 -31.90
C GLY A 580 3.46 -2.25 -30.68
N THR A 581 2.98 -3.46 -30.88
CA THR A 581 2.40 -4.30 -29.81
C THR A 581 3.18 -5.59 -29.67
N VAL A 582 3.28 -6.06 -28.43
CA VAL A 582 3.90 -7.34 -28.07
C VAL A 582 2.97 -8.13 -27.17
N THR A 583 2.99 -9.46 -27.29
CA THR A 583 2.34 -10.34 -26.31
C THR A 583 3.40 -10.83 -25.32
N LEU A 584 3.21 -10.49 -24.04
CA LEU A 584 3.99 -11.02 -22.94
C LEU A 584 3.27 -12.23 -22.34
N ALA A 585 4.00 -13.30 -22.00
CA ALA A 585 3.40 -14.51 -21.46
C ALA A 585 4.26 -15.15 -20.35
N ASN A 586 3.58 -15.85 -19.44
CA ASN A 586 4.16 -16.75 -18.45
C ASN A 586 3.14 -17.80 -17.98
N GLU A 587 3.44 -18.52 -16.89
CA GLU A 587 2.57 -19.56 -16.33
C GLU A 587 1.21 -19.09 -15.81
N PHE A 588 1.01 -17.78 -15.56
CA PHE A 588 -0.26 -17.21 -15.07
C PHE A 588 -1.19 -16.76 -16.19
N GLY A 589 -0.63 -16.44 -17.35
CA GLY A 589 -1.40 -15.99 -18.51
C GLY A 589 -0.57 -15.25 -19.55
N ASP A 590 -1.27 -14.47 -20.34
CA ASP A 590 -0.71 -13.63 -21.40
C ASP A 590 -1.32 -12.21 -21.34
N TRP A 591 -0.60 -11.25 -21.93
CA TRP A 591 -1.05 -9.87 -22.03
C TRP A 591 -0.45 -9.18 -23.26
N THR A 592 -1.31 -8.78 -24.22
CA THR A 592 -0.89 -8.00 -25.37
C THR A 592 -0.89 -6.52 -25.02
N VAL A 593 0.23 -5.84 -25.26
CA VAL A 593 0.47 -4.48 -24.78
C VAL A 593 1.33 -3.69 -25.77
N ARG A 594 1.15 -2.37 -25.82
CA ARG A 594 1.97 -1.47 -26.64
C ARG A 594 3.39 -1.37 -26.10
N VAL A 595 4.37 -1.33 -26.98
CA VAL A 595 5.79 -1.20 -26.65
C VAL A 595 6.21 0.28 -26.70
N GLU A 596 6.98 0.73 -25.72
CA GLU A 596 7.74 1.98 -25.77
C GLU A 596 9.21 1.70 -25.42
N ILE A 597 10.12 2.07 -26.30
CA ILE A 597 11.56 1.93 -26.10
C ILE A 597 12.04 3.04 -25.18
N SER A 598 12.77 2.70 -24.12
CA SER A 598 13.21 3.65 -23.09
C SER A 598 14.63 3.37 -22.59
N ALA A 599 15.47 4.41 -22.60
CA ALA A 599 16.80 4.36 -21.99
C ALA A 599 16.76 4.32 -20.44
N ASN A 600 15.61 4.56 -19.84
CA ASN A 600 15.43 4.52 -18.37
C ASN A 600 15.27 3.09 -17.81
N VAL A 601 15.09 2.10 -18.68
CA VAL A 601 14.87 0.69 -18.34
C VAL A 601 16.14 -0.10 -18.67
N PRO A 602 16.72 -0.85 -17.71
CA PRO A 602 17.92 -1.65 -17.99
C PRO A 602 17.59 -2.91 -18.78
N ARG A 603 18.60 -3.55 -19.38
CA ARG A 603 18.46 -4.83 -20.08
C ARG A 603 17.91 -5.93 -19.17
N GLY A 604 17.05 -6.78 -19.73
CA GLY A 604 16.40 -7.90 -19.03
C GLY A 604 15.29 -7.47 -18.08
N VAL A 605 14.86 -6.20 -18.14
CA VAL A 605 13.77 -5.64 -17.35
C VAL A 605 12.71 -5.03 -18.28
N MET A 606 11.46 -5.29 -17.99
CA MET A 606 10.32 -4.62 -18.61
C MET A 606 9.53 -3.87 -17.55
N VAL A 607 8.97 -2.71 -17.87
CA VAL A 607 8.26 -1.86 -16.91
C VAL A 607 6.88 -1.50 -17.44
N SER A 608 5.85 -1.73 -16.62
CA SER A 608 4.50 -1.24 -16.91
C SER A 608 3.94 -0.49 -15.72
N TYR A 609 3.67 0.81 -15.91
CA TYR A 609 3.24 1.68 -14.82
C TYR A 609 1.77 1.47 -14.49
N SER A 610 1.51 1.21 -13.20
CA SER A 610 0.19 1.14 -12.58
C SER A 610 -0.66 -0.08 -12.94
N VAL A 611 -1.79 -0.19 -12.25
CA VAL A 611 -2.78 -1.25 -12.41
C VAL A 611 -4.03 -0.64 -13.04
N LEU A 612 -4.11 -0.73 -14.36
CA LEU A 612 -5.25 -0.23 -15.12
C LEU A 612 -6.47 -1.15 -14.97
N TRP A 613 -7.66 -0.61 -15.15
CA TRP A 613 -8.86 -1.44 -15.20
C TRP A 613 -8.86 -2.28 -16.47
N PRO A 614 -8.87 -3.60 -16.40
CA PRO A 614 -8.92 -4.46 -17.58
C PRO A 614 -10.02 -4.06 -18.58
N LYS A 615 -11.24 -3.78 -18.13
CA LYS A 615 -12.35 -3.38 -19.01
C LYS A 615 -12.12 -2.08 -19.79
N LEU A 616 -11.22 -1.21 -19.32
CA LEU A 616 -10.84 0.04 -19.99
C LEU A 616 -9.52 -0.07 -20.75
N SER A 617 -8.88 -1.25 -20.75
CA SER A 617 -7.52 -1.47 -21.28
C SER A 617 -7.42 -2.76 -22.09
N GLY A 618 -8.41 -3.07 -22.92
CA GLY A 618 -8.37 -4.25 -23.79
C GLY A 618 -8.65 -5.59 -23.11
N GLY A 619 -9.24 -5.58 -21.91
CA GLY A 619 -9.69 -6.78 -21.19
C GLY A 619 -8.67 -7.38 -20.22
N LYS A 620 -7.40 -6.99 -20.30
CA LYS A 620 -6.31 -7.48 -19.44
C LYS A 620 -5.44 -6.33 -18.93
N ASN A 621 -4.68 -6.56 -17.86
CA ASN A 621 -3.66 -5.68 -17.34
C ASN A 621 -2.44 -6.51 -16.85
N VAL A 622 -1.43 -5.83 -16.33
CA VAL A 622 -0.18 -6.46 -15.86
C VAL A 622 -0.41 -7.59 -14.84
N ASN A 623 -1.50 -7.57 -14.08
CA ASN A 623 -1.78 -8.58 -13.05
C ASN A 623 -2.27 -9.94 -13.61
N PHE A 624 -2.49 -10.05 -14.91
CA PHE A 624 -2.66 -11.35 -15.55
C PHE A 624 -1.35 -12.14 -15.61
N LEU A 625 -0.21 -11.45 -15.42
CA LEU A 625 1.13 -12.04 -15.44
C LEU A 625 1.76 -12.12 -14.05
N THR A 626 1.25 -11.36 -13.04
CA THR A 626 1.90 -11.29 -11.72
C THR A 626 1.66 -12.54 -10.89
N THR A 627 2.70 -12.93 -10.15
CA THR A 627 2.68 -14.13 -9.31
C THR A 627 1.84 -13.97 -8.04
N ASP A 628 1.08 -15.00 -7.68
CA ASP A 628 0.37 -15.14 -6.42
C ASP A 628 1.23 -15.77 -5.29
N PHE A 629 2.55 -15.67 -5.42
CA PHE A 629 3.48 -16.15 -4.40
C PHE A 629 3.33 -15.34 -3.10
N VAL A 630 3.15 -16.05 -2.00
CA VAL A 630 3.04 -15.48 -0.65
C VAL A 630 4.40 -15.54 0.04
N GLN A 631 4.95 -14.38 0.40
CA GLN A 631 6.22 -14.29 1.11
C GLN A 631 6.11 -14.79 2.55
N LYS A 632 7.19 -15.31 3.11
CA LYS A 632 7.28 -15.63 4.55
C LYS A 632 7.19 -14.38 5.44
N TYR A 633 7.77 -13.27 5.01
CA TYR A 633 7.67 -11.99 5.73
C TYR A 633 6.26 -11.40 5.60
N GLY A 634 5.49 -11.47 6.69
CA GLY A 634 4.15 -10.88 6.79
C GLY A 634 3.11 -11.41 5.80
N GLY A 635 3.37 -12.51 5.10
CA GLY A 635 2.47 -13.04 4.07
C GLY A 635 2.34 -12.14 2.84
N ASN A 636 3.31 -11.28 2.56
CA ASN A 636 3.21 -10.21 1.56
C ASN A 636 3.27 -10.73 0.11
N SER A 637 2.85 -9.88 -0.82
CA SER A 637 2.89 -10.15 -2.27
C SER A 637 4.31 -10.06 -2.85
N ALA A 638 4.52 -10.69 -4.00
CA ALA A 638 5.79 -10.67 -4.74
C ALA A 638 5.62 -10.19 -6.19
N PHE A 639 4.77 -9.16 -6.42
CA PHE A 639 4.44 -8.63 -7.74
C PHE A 639 5.65 -8.40 -8.65
N ASN A 640 6.75 -7.87 -8.09
CA ASN A 640 7.96 -7.52 -8.84
C ASN A 640 8.91 -8.72 -9.11
N SER A 641 8.59 -9.90 -8.57
CA SER A 641 9.26 -11.16 -8.95
C SER A 641 8.49 -11.90 -10.04
N THR A 642 7.90 -11.17 -10.95
CA THR A 642 7.23 -11.69 -12.14
C THR A 642 8.22 -11.73 -13.29
N PHE A 643 8.32 -12.89 -13.93
CA PHE A 643 9.14 -13.08 -15.13
C PHE A 643 8.24 -13.40 -16.32
N VAL A 644 8.64 -12.89 -17.49
CA VAL A 644 7.87 -13.01 -18.74
C VAL A 644 8.80 -13.32 -19.91
N ARG A 645 8.23 -13.88 -20.97
CA ARG A 645 8.82 -13.96 -22.30
C ARG A 645 7.96 -13.23 -23.29
N VAL A 646 8.52 -12.89 -24.41
CA VAL A 646 7.80 -12.51 -25.63
C VAL A 646 7.21 -13.79 -26.25
N ALA A 647 5.95 -13.74 -26.73
CA ALA A 647 5.19 -14.89 -27.23
C ALA A 647 4.70 -14.66 -28.66
#